data_f4c17215f68a9cd8970f2aff25511f3a
#
_entry.id   f4c17215f68a9cd8970f2aff25511f3a
#
_cell.length_a   1.000
_cell.length_b   1.000
_cell.length_c   1.000
_cell.angle_alpha   90.00
_cell.angle_beta   90.00
_cell.angle_gamma   90.00
#
_symmetry.space_group_name_H-M   'P 1'
#
loop_
_entity.id
_entity.type
_entity.pdbx_description
1 polymer ?
#
loop_
_entity_poly.entity_id
_entity_poly.type
_entity_poly.pdbx_seq_one_letter_code
_entity_poly.pdbx_strand_id
1 'polypeptide(L)'
;MDSLYISRVVIKNYRNFKDLDVNLQHKSVIVGENNIGKTNFIRALQLILDPSLSDEDRMLSESDFNDSLENPMENNQEILIQIYISNYRRNVAVMTMLSDATVLDDEGNEALLLSYKFFPHIDDFGNKEYQYEVYMRDNMSKKFGSRERKYLNIKVIKALRDVEVDLRNSKKSPVKKMLDDYKISKEVLENIASEYKECGDRVLNLDEINDMTMHINERFSEILGNHDYDISLQAMEVDPTRVLGSLKMLMANRSVSDSSLGLDNILYISLVLQMLKDKTVPTFVSGIEYSELLTKENSKILGECYIPNAGGNYVLRTDISEENYAALYTFMTDNGHGNNAVTLLAIEEPEAHLHPVYQRLIYKDVINRNGFPILLTTHSTHITSVAPIKSLVHLHQESGSTVAHSTASMPMIDGEFLDVERYLDVKRGEIFLGKGVILVEGIAEEYIIPKFAELIGKPLDEKGIVVCNINCTNFKPYMKMLKSLSIPYSVITDGDFYIENTEDGEESTRNYHIMEKDVKDNDTCGSLGMENAIKTFEALNDSVPENTDLDLHFSERGYFIGKYTFEVDMMECTSTEDGERAFTDTFNQLVESNRKQNNFKNRLRNQDYEFCLRRIEDQSVGKGRFAQIFSGKCVADNCPDYVKNAIEYIYTKVDE
;
A
#
# COMPACT_ATOMS: atom_id res chain seq x y z
N MET A 1 17.90 -0.84 11.59
CA MET A 1 18.28 -2.29 11.55
C MET A 1 17.01 -3.08 11.33
N ASP A 2 16.93 -3.82 10.23
CA ASP A 2 15.69 -4.47 9.84
C ASP A 2 15.40 -5.67 10.74
N SER A 3 14.20 -5.69 11.33
CA SER A 3 13.68 -6.82 12.09
C SER A 3 13.31 -7.97 11.14
N LEU A 4 12.96 -9.13 11.69
CA LEU A 4 12.44 -10.28 10.96
C LEU A 4 11.23 -9.87 10.09
N TYR A 5 11.13 -10.36 8.84
CA TYR A 5 10.01 -10.06 7.93
C TYR A 5 9.78 -11.20 6.93
N ILE A 6 8.60 -11.22 6.30
CA ILE A 6 8.30 -12.14 5.19
C ILE A 6 9.03 -11.61 3.95
N SER A 7 9.99 -12.37 3.43
CA SER A 7 10.79 -11.99 2.27
C SER A 7 10.26 -12.53 0.94
N ARG A 8 9.52 -13.65 0.95
CA ARG A 8 8.94 -14.27 -0.25
C ARG A 8 7.66 -15.01 0.11
N VAL A 9 6.69 -14.98 -0.78
CA VAL A 9 5.42 -15.71 -0.68
C VAL A 9 5.19 -16.49 -1.97
N VAL A 10 4.90 -17.79 -1.84
CA VAL A 10 4.51 -18.67 -2.95
C VAL A 10 3.11 -19.19 -2.67
N ILE A 11 2.20 -19.06 -3.62
CA ILE A 11 0.82 -19.54 -3.53
C ILE A 11 0.47 -20.30 -4.79
N LYS A 12 0.04 -21.56 -4.65
CA LYS A 12 -0.37 -22.39 -5.78
C LYS A 12 -1.79 -22.88 -5.61
N ASN A 13 -2.58 -22.78 -6.67
CA ASN A 13 -3.94 -23.31 -6.78
C ASN A 13 -4.95 -22.75 -5.77
N TYR A 14 -4.74 -21.57 -5.23
CA TYR A 14 -5.59 -20.97 -4.19
C TYR A 14 -6.40 -19.79 -4.72
N ARG A 15 -7.71 -19.93 -4.84
CA ARG A 15 -8.66 -18.89 -5.28
C ARG A 15 -8.19 -18.18 -6.56
N ASN A 16 -7.91 -16.87 -6.48
CA ASN A 16 -7.42 -16.08 -7.60
C ASN A 16 -6.02 -16.50 -8.11
N PHE A 17 -5.25 -17.21 -7.29
CA PHE A 17 -3.84 -17.52 -7.54
C PHE A 17 -3.66 -18.95 -8.06
N LYS A 18 -3.28 -19.09 -9.32
CA LYS A 18 -2.91 -20.38 -9.89
C LYS A 18 -1.46 -20.73 -9.54
N ASP A 19 -0.56 -19.80 -9.82
CA ASP A 19 0.87 -19.90 -9.47
C ASP A 19 1.39 -18.48 -9.24
N LEU A 20 1.56 -18.11 -7.98
CA LEU A 20 2.07 -16.81 -7.55
C LEU A 20 3.36 -17.03 -6.79
N ASP A 21 4.40 -16.29 -7.17
CA ASP A 21 5.68 -16.23 -6.50
C ASP A 21 6.16 -14.79 -6.46
N VAL A 22 6.30 -14.21 -5.26
CA VAL A 22 6.59 -12.79 -5.09
C VAL A 22 7.56 -12.52 -3.95
N ASN A 23 8.56 -11.68 -4.23
CA ASN A 23 9.48 -11.15 -3.23
C ASN A 23 8.92 -9.91 -2.56
N LEU A 24 9.04 -9.85 -1.24
CA LEU A 24 8.57 -8.76 -0.40
C LEU A 24 9.74 -8.05 0.29
N GLN A 25 9.48 -6.84 0.76
CA GLN A 25 10.39 -6.07 1.59
C GLN A 25 9.90 -6.04 3.05
N HIS A 26 10.77 -5.54 3.95
CA HIS A 26 10.41 -5.34 5.36
C HIS A 26 9.09 -4.56 5.54
N LYS A 27 8.82 -3.67 4.60
CA LYS A 27 7.56 -2.93 4.48
C LYS A 27 7.08 -3.06 3.05
N SER A 28 5.95 -3.72 2.84
CA SER A 28 5.39 -3.93 1.49
C SER A 28 3.99 -3.35 1.37
N VAL A 29 3.74 -2.71 0.24
CA VAL A 29 2.46 -2.12 -0.12
C VAL A 29 1.91 -2.85 -1.35
N ILE A 30 0.85 -3.60 -1.15
CA ILE A 30 0.18 -4.37 -2.20
C ILE A 30 -0.89 -3.49 -2.83
N VAL A 31 -0.76 -3.26 -4.12
CA VAL A 31 -1.68 -2.47 -4.94
C VAL A 31 -2.31 -3.35 -6.02
N GLY A 32 -3.46 -2.94 -6.52
CA GLY A 32 -4.18 -3.66 -7.57
C GLY A 32 -5.66 -3.33 -7.55
N GLU A 33 -6.38 -3.74 -8.60
CA GLU A 33 -7.80 -3.50 -8.75
C GLU A 33 -8.66 -4.14 -7.63
N ASN A 34 -9.93 -3.75 -7.57
CA ASN A 34 -10.90 -4.42 -6.73
C ASN A 34 -11.07 -5.86 -7.21
N ASN A 35 -11.26 -6.77 -6.25
CA ASN A 35 -11.47 -8.19 -6.50
C ASN A 35 -10.27 -8.96 -7.09
N ILE A 36 -9.09 -8.34 -7.24
CA ILE A 36 -7.88 -8.98 -7.75
C ILE A 36 -7.29 -10.03 -6.78
N GLY A 37 -7.77 -10.10 -5.55
CA GLY A 37 -7.29 -11.08 -4.57
C GLY A 37 -6.42 -10.53 -3.45
N LYS A 38 -6.33 -9.22 -3.23
CA LYS A 38 -5.54 -8.63 -2.11
C LYS A 38 -5.91 -9.23 -0.75
N THR A 39 -7.20 -9.34 -0.45
CA THR A 39 -7.70 -9.98 0.78
C THR A 39 -7.38 -11.48 0.81
N ASN A 40 -7.43 -12.17 -0.34
CA ASN A 40 -7.05 -13.58 -0.44
C ASN A 40 -5.56 -13.79 -0.19
N PHE A 41 -4.71 -12.84 -0.61
CA PHE A 41 -3.28 -12.86 -0.31
C PHE A 41 -3.03 -12.78 1.21
N ILE A 42 -3.67 -11.81 1.90
CA ILE A 42 -3.58 -11.72 3.37
C ILE A 42 -4.15 -12.97 4.03
N ARG A 43 -5.28 -13.51 3.54
CA ARG A 43 -5.88 -14.73 4.08
C ARG A 43 -4.95 -15.94 3.96
N ALA A 44 -4.20 -16.07 2.87
CA ALA A 44 -3.20 -17.11 2.70
C ALA A 44 -2.13 -17.06 3.82
N LEU A 45 -1.64 -15.87 4.18
CA LEU A 45 -0.70 -15.70 5.29
C LEU A 45 -1.33 -16.05 6.65
N GLN A 46 -2.60 -15.70 6.85
CA GLN A 46 -3.33 -16.02 8.08
C GLN A 46 -3.45 -17.54 8.30
N LEU A 47 -3.67 -18.33 7.27
CA LEU A 47 -3.77 -19.79 7.38
C LEU A 47 -2.54 -20.39 8.07
N ILE A 48 -1.36 -19.80 7.85
CA ILE A 48 -0.12 -20.26 8.49
C ILE A 48 0.06 -19.60 9.86
N LEU A 49 -0.03 -18.26 9.93
CA LEU A 49 0.52 -17.48 11.04
C LEU A 49 -0.49 -16.98 12.05
N ASP A 50 -1.79 -16.91 11.74
CA ASP A 50 -2.78 -16.28 12.62
C ASP A 50 -3.14 -17.20 13.80
N PRO A 51 -2.81 -16.84 15.05
CA PRO A 51 -3.13 -17.66 16.22
C PRO A 51 -4.62 -17.62 16.59
N SER A 52 -5.40 -16.70 16.05
CA SER A 52 -6.83 -16.55 16.35
C SER A 52 -7.72 -17.46 15.53
N LEU A 53 -7.20 -18.05 14.45
CA LEU A 53 -7.95 -19.00 13.65
C LEU A 53 -8.05 -20.36 14.35
N SER A 54 -9.24 -20.93 14.39
CA SER A 54 -9.49 -22.30 14.77
C SER A 54 -9.00 -23.29 13.69
N ASP A 55 -9.00 -24.57 14.00
CA ASP A 55 -8.69 -25.61 13.00
C ASP A 55 -9.77 -25.67 11.92
N GLU A 56 -11.04 -25.42 12.28
CA GLU A 56 -12.14 -25.29 11.33
C GLU A 56 -11.95 -24.10 10.37
N ASP A 57 -11.49 -22.95 10.89
CA ASP A 57 -11.21 -21.77 10.06
C ASP A 57 -10.02 -21.98 9.11
N ARG A 58 -9.14 -22.92 9.40
CA ARG A 58 -8.00 -23.31 8.56
C ARG A 58 -8.35 -24.36 7.53
N MET A 59 -9.42 -25.12 7.77
CA MET A 59 -9.89 -26.10 6.83
C MET A 59 -10.53 -25.38 5.64
N LEU A 60 -9.96 -25.54 4.46
CA LEU A 60 -10.46 -25.00 3.21
C LEU A 60 -11.54 -25.93 2.64
N SER A 61 -12.19 -25.50 1.57
CA SER A 61 -13.19 -26.27 0.82
C SER A 61 -12.78 -26.38 -0.64
N GLU A 62 -13.48 -27.18 -1.40
CA GLU A 62 -13.25 -27.33 -2.84
C GLU A 62 -13.41 -26.02 -3.60
N SER A 63 -14.28 -25.11 -3.12
CA SER A 63 -14.45 -23.78 -3.69
C SER A 63 -13.27 -22.82 -3.46
N ASP A 64 -12.29 -23.24 -2.66
CA ASP A 64 -11.05 -22.46 -2.43
C ASP A 64 -9.94 -22.79 -3.43
N PHE A 65 -10.15 -23.82 -4.28
CA PHE A 65 -9.25 -24.05 -5.41
C PHE A 65 -9.40 -22.98 -6.48
N ASN A 66 -8.35 -22.80 -7.27
CA ASN A 66 -8.39 -21.89 -8.41
C ASN A 66 -9.36 -22.39 -9.49
N ASP A 67 -10.19 -21.50 -10.03
CA ASP A 67 -11.27 -21.81 -10.97
C ASP A 67 -10.78 -22.49 -12.28
N SER A 68 -9.48 -22.44 -12.58
CA SER A 68 -8.89 -23.15 -13.72
C SER A 68 -8.75 -24.66 -13.52
N LEU A 69 -8.98 -25.18 -12.31
CA LEU A 69 -8.82 -26.58 -11.97
C LEU A 69 -10.17 -27.30 -12.03
N GLU A 70 -10.21 -28.37 -12.81
CA GLU A 70 -11.37 -29.24 -12.91
C GLU A 70 -11.25 -30.43 -11.95
N ASN A 71 -12.31 -30.73 -11.21
CA ASN A 71 -12.42 -31.89 -10.30
C ASN A 71 -11.17 -32.07 -9.40
N PRO A 72 -10.83 -31.09 -8.54
CA PRO A 72 -9.59 -31.13 -7.76
C PRO A 72 -9.43 -32.38 -6.90
N MET A 73 -10.52 -32.89 -6.34
CA MET A 73 -10.53 -34.11 -5.53
C MET A 73 -10.12 -35.34 -6.34
N GLU A 74 -10.68 -35.51 -7.53
CA GLU A 74 -10.42 -36.67 -8.40
C GLU A 74 -9.01 -36.64 -8.97
N ASN A 75 -8.58 -35.46 -9.37
CA ASN A 75 -7.26 -35.23 -9.95
C ASN A 75 -6.12 -35.09 -8.93
N ASN A 76 -6.41 -35.32 -7.64
CA ASN A 76 -5.47 -35.18 -6.53
C ASN A 76 -4.74 -33.84 -6.54
N GLN A 77 -5.47 -32.77 -6.87
CA GLN A 77 -4.90 -31.41 -6.85
C GLN A 77 -4.72 -30.93 -5.41
N GLU A 78 -3.73 -30.08 -5.20
CA GLU A 78 -3.40 -29.54 -3.89
C GLU A 78 -3.28 -28.02 -3.94
N ILE A 79 -3.63 -27.38 -2.83
CA ILE A 79 -3.32 -25.96 -2.58
C ILE A 79 -2.04 -25.93 -1.75
N LEU A 80 -1.05 -25.15 -2.18
CA LEU A 80 0.20 -24.94 -1.47
C LEU A 80 0.42 -23.46 -1.21
N ILE A 81 0.66 -23.10 0.05
CA ILE A 81 1.05 -21.75 0.45
C ILE A 81 2.35 -21.86 1.22
N GLN A 82 3.37 -21.13 0.79
CA GLN A 82 4.69 -21.10 1.41
C GLN A 82 5.10 -19.66 1.69
N ILE A 83 5.69 -19.45 2.86
CA ILE A 83 6.25 -18.16 3.26
C ILE A 83 7.72 -18.35 3.68
N TYR A 84 8.56 -17.46 3.16
CA TYR A 84 9.96 -17.37 3.55
C TYR A 84 10.14 -16.16 4.46
N ILE A 85 10.87 -16.33 5.55
CA ILE A 85 11.05 -15.31 6.58
C ILE A 85 12.53 -15.06 6.81
N SER A 86 12.98 -13.86 6.49
CA SER A 86 14.38 -13.44 6.60
C SER A 86 14.66 -12.69 7.90
N ASN A 87 15.94 -12.52 8.25
CA ASN A 87 16.44 -11.83 9.45
C ASN A 87 16.00 -12.46 10.79
N TYR A 88 15.53 -13.71 10.79
CA TYR A 88 14.99 -14.39 11.97
C TYR A 88 16.02 -14.63 13.07
N ARG A 89 17.31 -14.73 12.75
CA ARG A 89 18.40 -14.95 13.73
C ARG A 89 18.55 -13.83 14.75
N ARG A 90 17.99 -12.65 14.48
CA ARG A 90 18.00 -11.52 15.40
C ARG A 90 17.07 -11.70 16.61
N ASN A 91 16.10 -12.60 16.52
CA ASN A 91 15.26 -12.99 17.64
C ASN A 91 15.62 -14.39 18.11
N VAL A 92 16.26 -14.47 19.28
CA VAL A 92 16.78 -15.72 19.84
C VAL A 92 15.68 -16.75 20.08
N ALA A 93 14.49 -16.30 20.52
CA ALA A 93 13.37 -17.20 20.78
C ALA A 93 12.83 -17.81 19.48
N VAL A 94 12.62 -16.98 18.44
CA VAL A 94 12.20 -17.45 17.10
C VAL A 94 13.26 -18.38 16.51
N MET A 95 14.53 -18.00 16.56
CA MET A 95 15.65 -18.82 16.08
C MET A 95 15.67 -20.20 16.74
N THR A 96 15.53 -20.23 18.07
CA THR A 96 15.58 -21.51 18.83
C THR A 96 14.37 -22.38 18.56
N MET A 97 13.17 -21.79 18.52
CA MET A 97 11.91 -22.54 18.36
C MET A 97 11.65 -23.00 16.93
N LEU A 98 12.18 -22.31 15.94
CA LEU A 98 11.93 -22.56 14.52
C LEU A 98 13.19 -22.99 13.75
N SER A 99 14.22 -23.44 14.42
CA SER A 99 15.47 -23.89 13.79
C SER A 99 15.25 -24.97 12.72
N ASP A 100 14.27 -25.86 12.91
CA ASP A 100 13.90 -26.91 11.97
C ASP A 100 13.33 -26.35 10.63
N ALA A 101 12.90 -25.11 10.61
CA ALA A 101 12.34 -24.42 9.42
C ALA A 101 13.41 -23.76 8.55
N THR A 102 14.69 -23.76 8.95
CA THR A 102 15.76 -23.07 8.24
C THR A 102 16.05 -23.69 6.86
N VAL A 103 16.02 -22.86 5.82
CA VAL A 103 16.40 -23.18 4.43
C VAL A 103 17.34 -22.11 3.90
N LEU A 104 17.96 -22.37 2.75
CA LEU A 104 18.62 -21.32 1.96
C LEU A 104 17.63 -20.82 0.90
N ASP A 105 17.54 -19.51 0.74
CA ASP A 105 16.80 -18.89 -0.36
C ASP A 105 17.59 -18.98 -1.69
N ASP A 106 17.02 -18.47 -2.78
CA ASP A 106 17.63 -18.55 -4.11
C ASP A 106 18.95 -17.75 -4.22
N GLU A 107 19.18 -16.80 -3.29
CA GLU A 107 20.41 -16.01 -3.19
C GLU A 107 21.46 -16.64 -2.25
N GLY A 108 21.13 -17.77 -1.61
CA GLY A 108 21.97 -18.46 -0.66
C GLY A 108 21.91 -17.88 0.77
N ASN A 109 20.97 -16.99 1.07
CA ASN A 109 20.74 -16.47 2.41
C ASN A 109 19.85 -17.42 3.21
N GLU A 110 20.04 -17.45 4.53
CA GLU A 110 19.20 -18.25 5.40
C GLU A 110 17.83 -17.60 5.65
N ALA A 111 16.77 -18.37 5.45
CA ALA A 111 15.40 -18.01 5.73
C ALA A 111 14.67 -19.13 6.47
N LEU A 112 13.57 -18.82 7.16
CA LEU A 112 12.64 -19.84 7.66
C LEU A 112 11.59 -20.09 6.57
N LEU A 113 11.33 -21.34 6.26
CA LEU A 113 10.24 -21.77 5.35
C LEU A 113 9.12 -22.39 6.17
N LEU A 114 7.93 -21.80 6.08
CA LEU A 114 6.68 -22.32 6.63
C LEU A 114 5.70 -22.60 5.52
N SER A 115 5.06 -23.77 5.57
CA SER A 115 4.20 -24.25 4.50
C SER A 115 2.80 -24.61 5.04
N TYR A 116 1.77 -24.26 4.28
CA TYR A 116 0.42 -24.76 4.42
C TYR A 116 0.06 -25.55 3.16
N LYS A 117 -0.46 -26.77 3.35
CA LYS A 117 -0.87 -27.64 2.27
C LYS A 117 -2.28 -28.15 2.53
N PHE A 118 -3.16 -28.04 1.53
CA PHE A 118 -4.50 -28.59 1.52
C PHE A 118 -4.62 -29.57 0.35
N PHE A 119 -5.01 -30.80 0.64
CA PHE A 119 -4.94 -31.88 -0.35
C PHE A 119 -5.96 -32.99 -0.07
N PRO A 120 -6.34 -33.79 -1.09
CA PRO A 120 -7.15 -34.97 -0.91
C PRO A 120 -6.39 -36.05 -0.14
N HIS A 121 -7.06 -36.67 0.82
CA HIS A 121 -6.57 -37.79 1.61
C HIS A 121 -7.60 -38.92 1.58
N ILE A 122 -7.14 -40.15 1.72
CA ILE A 122 -8.00 -41.34 1.86
C ILE A 122 -8.02 -41.70 3.34
N ASP A 123 -9.20 -41.66 3.94
CA ASP A 123 -9.38 -42.04 5.34
C ASP A 123 -9.18 -43.56 5.57
N ASP A 124 -9.16 -43.99 6.82
CA ASP A 124 -8.98 -45.39 7.19
C ASP A 124 -10.15 -46.30 6.69
N PHE A 125 -11.25 -45.71 6.24
CA PHE A 125 -12.42 -46.39 5.69
C PHE A 125 -12.44 -46.43 4.16
N GLY A 126 -11.48 -45.79 3.51
CA GLY A 126 -11.34 -45.72 2.06
C GLY A 126 -12.11 -44.56 1.39
N ASN A 127 -12.67 -43.63 2.17
CA ASN A 127 -13.31 -42.43 1.63
C ASN A 127 -12.29 -41.36 1.32
N LYS A 128 -12.48 -40.65 0.21
CA LYS A 128 -11.69 -39.47 -0.09
C LYS A 128 -12.25 -38.26 0.65
N GLU A 129 -11.41 -37.59 1.41
CA GLU A 129 -11.72 -36.33 2.08
C GLU A 129 -10.57 -35.36 1.94
N TYR A 130 -10.83 -34.07 2.17
CA TYR A 130 -9.77 -33.08 2.20
C TYR A 130 -9.15 -32.98 3.58
N GLN A 131 -7.82 -32.81 3.61
CA GLN A 131 -7.05 -32.59 4.81
C GLN A 131 -6.10 -31.41 4.60
N TYR A 132 -5.75 -30.70 5.68
CA TYR A 132 -4.70 -29.68 5.63
C TYR A 132 -3.59 -29.97 6.63
N GLU A 133 -2.40 -29.46 6.32
CA GLU A 133 -1.24 -29.52 7.17
C GLU A 133 -0.49 -28.19 7.17
N VAL A 134 -0.04 -27.76 8.36
CA VAL A 134 0.86 -26.61 8.50
C VAL A 134 2.17 -27.11 9.07
N TYR A 135 3.26 -26.91 8.34
CA TYR A 135 4.53 -27.56 8.66
C TYR A 135 5.73 -26.67 8.32
N MET A 136 6.90 -27.09 8.84
CA MET A 136 8.15 -26.40 8.66
C MET A 136 8.92 -27.02 7.50
N ARG A 137 9.52 -26.19 6.64
CA ARG A 137 10.30 -26.61 5.48
C ARG A 137 9.46 -27.48 4.53
N ASP A 138 10.05 -28.55 3.98
CA ASP A 138 9.36 -29.53 3.14
C ASP A 138 8.99 -30.80 3.90
N ASN A 139 9.03 -30.76 5.24
CA ASN A 139 8.82 -31.93 6.08
C ASN A 139 7.49 -31.85 6.84
N MET A 140 6.46 -32.51 6.32
CA MET A 140 5.14 -32.56 6.92
C MET A 140 5.10 -33.17 8.34
N SER A 141 6.13 -33.93 8.76
CA SER A 141 6.20 -34.43 10.13
C SER A 141 6.60 -33.37 11.16
N LYS A 142 7.16 -32.24 10.71
CA LYS A 142 7.55 -31.09 11.54
C LYS A 142 6.45 -30.04 11.53
N LYS A 143 5.46 -30.19 12.39
CA LYS A 143 4.29 -29.32 12.45
C LYS A 143 4.65 -27.90 12.92
N PHE A 144 3.97 -26.91 12.33
CA PHE A 144 3.93 -25.54 12.83
C PHE A 144 2.57 -25.27 13.47
N GLY A 145 2.48 -25.42 14.78
CA GLY A 145 1.23 -25.44 15.53
C GLY A 145 1.00 -24.19 16.40
N SER A 146 0.08 -24.32 17.34
CA SER A 146 -0.27 -23.24 18.28
C SER A 146 0.89 -22.85 19.21
N ARG A 147 1.83 -23.78 19.49
CA ARG A 147 3.01 -23.54 20.31
C ARG A 147 3.97 -22.60 19.60
N GLU A 148 4.27 -22.88 18.35
CA GLU A 148 5.19 -22.11 17.51
C GLU A 148 4.61 -20.73 17.16
N ARG A 149 3.29 -20.65 16.92
CA ARG A 149 2.58 -19.36 16.68
C ARG A 149 2.62 -18.39 17.87
N LYS A 150 2.98 -18.85 19.08
CA LYS A 150 3.25 -17.93 20.19
C LYS A 150 4.50 -17.09 19.99
N TYR A 151 5.47 -17.59 19.22
CA TYR A 151 6.75 -16.92 18.98
C TYR A 151 6.76 -16.16 17.65
N LEU A 152 6.03 -16.65 16.65
CA LEU A 152 5.94 -16.02 15.34
C LEU A 152 4.49 -16.07 14.86
N ASN A 153 3.88 -14.92 14.71
CA ASN A 153 2.47 -14.79 14.34
C ASN A 153 2.20 -13.55 13.51
N ILE A 154 0.96 -13.44 13.00
CA ILE A 154 0.46 -12.29 12.26
C ILE A 154 -0.75 -11.68 12.96
N LYS A 155 -0.81 -10.36 12.98
CA LYS A 155 -2.00 -9.59 13.33
C LYS A 155 -2.53 -8.90 12.09
N VAL A 156 -3.77 -9.20 11.74
CA VAL A 156 -4.44 -8.56 10.60
C VAL A 156 -5.43 -7.52 11.09
N ILE A 157 -5.36 -6.34 10.53
CA ILE A 157 -6.32 -5.25 10.66
C ILE A 157 -7.13 -5.21 9.37
N LYS A 158 -8.40 -5.62 9.41
CA LYS A 158 -9.27 -5.70 8.22
C LYS A 158 -9.82 -4.33 7.81
N ALA A 159 -10.10 -4.14 6.53
CA ALA A 159 -10.70 -2.93 5.96
C ALA A 159 -12.10 -2.65 6.54
N LEU A 160 -12.95 -3.67 6.49
CA LEU A 160 -14.29 -3.61 7.06
C LEU A 160 -14.28 -4.27 8.44
N ARG A 161 -14.47 -3.47 9.45
CA ARG A 161 -14.59 -3.91 10.84
C ARG A 161 -15.52 -2.99 11.60
N ASP A 162 -16.17 -3.55 12.56
CA ASP A 162 -16.89 -2.76 13.56
C ASP A 162 -15.89 -2.35 14.67
N VAL A 163 -15.17 -1.26 14.40
CA VAL A 163 -14.17 -0.70 15.33
C VAL A 163 -14.81 -0.40 16.69
N GLU A 164 -16.06 0.05 16.67
CA GLU A 164 -16.80 0.35 17.88
C GLU A 164 -17.02 -0.91 18.73
N VAL A 165 -17.44 -2.01 18.11
CA VAL A 165 -17.60 -3.30 18.81
C VAL A 165 -16.25 -3.80 19.33
N ASP A 166 -15.19 -3.71 18.56
CA ASP A 166 -13.86 -4.14 19.00
C ASP A 166 -13.31 -3.29 20.16
N LEU A 167 -13.54 -1.99 20.15
CA LEU A 167 -13.12 -1.09 21.22
C LEU A 167 -13.98 -1.24 22.49
N ARG A 168 -15.28 -1.56 22.35
CA ARG A 168 -16.19 -1.80 23.49
C ARG A 168 -16.06 -3.20 24.08
N ASN A 169 -15.48 -4.14 23.39
CA ASN A 169 -15.36 -5.52 23.87
C ASN A 169 -14.44 -5.59 25.08
N SER A 170 -15.01 -5.76 26.27
CA SER A 170 -14.27 -5.78 27.53
C SER A 170 -13.19 -6.87 27.62
N LYS A 171 -13.21 -7.89 26.76
CA LYS A 171 -12.23 -8.99 26.76
C LYS A 171 -11.20 -8.88 25.63
N LYS A 172 -11.59 -8.31 24.47
CA LYS A 172 -10.77 -8.31 23.24
C LYS A 172 -10.20 -6.93 22.90
N SER A 173 -10.69 -5.86 23.54
CA SER A 173 -10.25 -4.48 23.27
C SER A 173 -8.73 -4.34 23.39
N PRO A 174 -8.08 -3.64 22.43
CA PRO A 174 -6.67 -3.30 22.52
C PRO A 174 -6.31 -2.57 23.84
N VAL A 175 -7.20 -1.72 24.33
CA VAL A 175 -7.03 -0.98 25.59
C VAL A 175 -6.95 -1.93 26.78
N LYS A 176 -7.85 -2.93 26.83
CA LYS A 176 -7.84 -3.95 27.88
C LYS A 176 -6.52 -4.70 27.90
N LYS A 177 -6.04 -5.15 26.73
CA LYS A 177 -4.75 -5.85 26.61
C LYS A 177 -3.58 -4.97 27.05
N MET A 178 -3.60 -3.68 26.70
CA MET A 178 -2.58 -2.73 27.17
C MET A 178 -2.63 -2.57 28.69
N LEU A 179 -3.82 -2.48 29.30
CA LEU A 179 -3.98 -2.37 30.76
C LEU A 179 -3.49 -3.64 31.47
N ASP A 180 -3.74 -4.82 30.90
CA ASP A 180 -3.26 -6.09 31.46
C ASP A 180 -1.71 -6.15 31.49
N ASP A 181 -1.04 -5.50 30.53
CA ASP A 181 0.43 -5.43 30.48
C ASP A 181 1.04 -4.62 31.63
N TYR A 182 0.29 -3.67 32.20
CA TYR A 182 0.73 -2.89 33.39
C TYR A 182 0.73 -3.71 34.68
N LYS A 183 0.24 -4.97 34.66
CA LYS A 183 0.23 -5.89 35.80
C LYS A 183 -0.27 -5.24 37.09
N ILE A 184 -1.41 -4.50 37.02
CA ILE A 184 -2.03 -3.85 38.17
C ILE A 184 -2.27 -4.88 39.27
N SER A 185 -1.85 -4.59 40.49
CA SER A 185 -1.95 -5.50 41.62
C SER A 185 -3.38 -6.01 41.80
N LYS A 186 -3.52 -7.32 41.98
CA LYS A 186 -4.81 -7.98 42.22
C LYS A 186 -5.49 -7.43 43.49
N GLU A 187 -4.70 -7.16 44.50
CA GLU A 187 -5.18 -6.58 45.76
C GLU A 187 -5.83 -5.19 45.57
N VAL A 188 -5.23 -4.34 44.74
CA VAL A 188 -5.82 -3.03 44.38
C VAL A 188 -7.15 -3.20 43.64
N LEU A 189 -7.23 -4.15 42.68
CA LEU A 189 -8.46 -4.42 41.95
C LEU A 189 -9.56 -5.03 42.83
N GLU A 190 -9.18 -5.91 43.80
CA GLU A 190 -10.10 -6.49 44.80
C GLU A 190 -10.66 -5.41 45.73
N ASN A 191 -9.83 -4.47 46.21
CA ASN A 191 -10.29 -3.34 47.02
C ASN A 191 -11.28 -2.48 46.25
N ILE A 192 -10.99 -2.10 45.00
CA ILE A 192 -11.90 -1.32 44.18
C ILE A 192 -13.21 -2.10 43.93
N ALA A 193 -13.15 -3.41 43.65
CA ALA A 193 -14.33 -4.24 43.43
C ALA A 193 -15.22 -4.27 44.73
N SER A 194 -14.58 -4.31 45.91
CA SER A 194 -15.29 -4.23 47.22
C SER A 194 -16.00 -2.90 47.38
N GLU A 195 -15.36 -1.76 47.05
CA GLU A 195 -15.98 -0.44 47.08
C GLU A 195 -17.19 -0.35 46.11
N TYR A 196 -17.13 -0.96 44.93
CA TYR A 196 -18.27 -1.06 44.01
C TYR A 196 -19.42 -1.85 44.64
N LYS A 197 -19.11 -2.97 45.32
CA LYS A 197 -20.13 -3.77 46.02
C LYS A 197 -20.81 -2.97 47.10
N GLU A 198 -20.05 -2.25 47.96
CA GLU A 198 -20.60 -1.39 48.98
C GLU A 198 -21.50 -0.28 48.42
N CYS A 199 -21.16 0.28 47.26
CA CYS A 199 -22.04 1.22 46.56
C CYS A 199 -23.35 0.58 46.12
N GLY A 200 -23.30 -0.65 45.60
CA GLY A 200 -24.48 -1.44 45.23
C GLY A 200 -25.37 -1.75 46.42
N ASP A 201 -24.78 -2.19 47.52
CA ASP A 201 -25.51 -2.48 48.76
C ASP A 201 -26.20 -1.23 49.34
N ARG A 202 -25.60 -0.06 49.19
CA ARG A 202 -26.27 1.22 49.59
C ARG A 202 -27.49 1.52 48.74
N VAL A 203 -27.48 1.18 47.44
CA VAL A 203 -28.65 1.34 46.55
C VAL A 203 -29.76 0.37 46.98
N LEU A 204 -29.41 -0.87 47.33
CA LEU A 204 -30.39 -1.87 47.81
C LEU A 204 -31.08 -1.45 49.10
N ASN A 205 -30.41 -0.65 49.94
CA ASN A 205 -30.96 -0.14 51.21
C ASN A 205 -31.81 1.14 51.08
N LEU A 206 -32.08 1.61 49.85
CA LEU A 206 -33.02 2.72 49.63
C LEU A 206 -34.45 2.26 49.89
N ASP A 207 -35.24 3.14 50.54
CA ASP A 207 -36.64 2.83 50.89
C ASP A 207 -37.46 2.50 49.69
N GLU A 208 -37.24 3.13 48.53
CA GLU A 208 -37.93 2.90 47.26
C GLU A 208 -37.64 1.49 46.71
N ILE A 209 -36.43 0.98 46.86
CA ILE A 209 -36.01 -0.36 46.40
C ILE A 209 -36.62 -1.43 47.32
N ASN A 210 -36.65 -1.17 48.65
CA ASN A 210 -37.28 -2.07 49.60
C ASN A 210 -38.79 -2.15 49.36
N ASP A 211 -39.47 -1.02 49.17
CA ASP A 211 -40.91 -0.97 48.85
C ASP A 211 -41.22 -1.73 47.56
N MET A 212 -40.46 -1.48 46.48
CA MET A 212 -40.60 -2.20 45.24
C MET A 212 -40.42 -3.73 45.40
N THR A 213 -39.42 -4.14 46.18
CA THR A 213 -39.15 -5.57 46.45
C THR A 213 -40.28 -6.22 47.23
N MET A 214 -40.87 -5.52 48.20
CA MET A 214 -42.03 -5.94 48.96
C MET A 214 -43.24 -6.15 48.03
N HIS A 215 -43.56 -5.17 47.19
CA HIS A 215 -44.66 -5.31 46.23
C HIS A 215 -44.45 -6.43 45.20
N ILE A 216 -43.21 -6.70 44.77
CA ILE A 216 -42.91 -7.86 43.91
C ILE A 216 -43.20 -9.17 44.64
N ASN A 217 -42.78 -9.28 45.92
CA ASN A 217 -43.03 -10.48 46.73
C ASN A 217 -44.51 -10.69 47.01
N GLU A 218 -45.26 -9.65 47.34
CA GLU A 218 -46.73 -9.74 47.50
C GLU A 218 -47.39 -10.26 46.25
N ARG A 219 -47.07 -9.66 45.07
CA ARG A 219 -47.68 -10.10 43.81
C ARG A 219 -47.28 -11.50 43.40
N PHE A 220 -46.03 -11.90 43.66
CA PHE A 220 -45.54 -13.23 43.39
C PHE A 220 -46.22 -14.30 44.25
N SER A 221 -46.40 -14.01 45.52
CA SER A 221 -47.11 -14.89 46.46
C SER A 221 -48.59 -15.02 46.12
N GLU A 222 -49.27 -13.96 45.68
CA GLU A 222 -50.65 -14.01 45.20
C GLU A 222 -50.81 -14.98 44.01
N ILE A 223 -49.86 -15.00 43.07
CA ILE A 223 -49.90 -15.86 41.89
C ILE A 223 -49.66 -17.33 42.25
N LEU A 224 -48.69 -17.59 43.14
CA LEU A 224 -48.34 -18.96 43.51
C LEU A 224 -49.25 -19.56 44.56
N GLY A 225 -50.05 -18.76 45.28
CA GLY A 225 -50.92 -19.20 46.35
C GLY A 225 -50.18 -19.73 47.59
N ASN A 226 -48.88 -19.46 47.71
CA ASN A 226 -48.07 -19.80 48.87
C ASN A 226 -46.96 -18.74 49.08
N HIS A 227 -46.33 -18.75 50.27
CA HIS A 227 -45.29 -17.83 50.68
C HIS A 227 -43.92 -18.50 50.85
N ASP A 228 -43.69 -19.64 50.18
CA ASP A 228 -42.49 -20.45 50.37
C ASP A 228 -41.27 -19.93 49.61
N TYR A 229 -41.44 -18.89 48.79
CA TYR A 229 -40.34 -18.30 47.98
C TYR A 229 -40.31 -16.80 48.18
N ASP A 230 -39.16 -16.31 48.70
CA ASP A 230 -38.90 -14.89 48.80
C ASP A 230 -37.97 -14.41 47.67
N ILE A 231 -38.42 -13.38 46.96
CA ILE A 231 -37.61 -12.69 45.96
C ILE A 231 -36.78 -11.60 46.69
N SER A 232 -35.49 -11.69 46.52
CA SER A 232 -34.56 -10.65 47.00
C SER A 232 -33.74 -10.06 45.85
N LEU A 233 -33.46 -8.77 45.91
CA LEU A 233 -32.52 -8.14 45.02
C LEU A 233 -31.13 -8.23 45.64
N GLN A 234 -30.13 -8.51 44.82
CA GLN A 234 -28.73 -8.57 45.25
C GLN A 234 -27.90 -7.64 44.40
N ALA A 235 -26.96 -6.93 44.97
CA ALA A 235 -25.97 -6.17 44.26
C ALA A 235 -25.10 -7.12 43.42
N MET A 236 -24.90 -6.75 42.19
CA MET A 236 -24.05 -7.55 41.28
C MET A 236 -22.61 -7.57 41.78
N GLU A 237 -22.05 -8.74 42.03
CA GLU A 237 -20.64 -8.87 42.36
C GLU A 237 -19.79 -8.46 41.15
N VAL A 238 -18.96 -7.46 41.36
CA VAL A 238 -18.01 -6.99 40.34
C VAL A 238 -16.75 -7.85 40.42
N ASP A 239 -16.51 -8.70 39.39
CA ASP A 239 -15.24 -9.42 39.26
C ASP A 239 -14.11 -8.38 39.21
N PRO A 240 -13.07 -8.50 40.07
CA PRO A 240 -11.91 -7.59 40.03
C PRO A 240 -11.30 -7.40 38.66
N THR A 241 -11.27 -8.45 37.81
CA THR A 241 -10.76 -8.38 36.46
C THR A 241 -11.65 -7.54 35.52
N ARG A 242 -12.93 -7.35 35.86
CA ARG A 242 -13.88 -6.53 35.08
C ARG A 242 -13.88 -5.06 35.46
N VAL A 243 -13.27 -4.68 36.58
CA VAL A 243 -13.14 -3.28 36.99
C VAL A 243 -12.50 -2.44 35.90
N LEU A 244 -11.43 -2.94 35.30
CA LEU A 244 -10.76 -2.27 34.17
C LEU A 244 -11.62 -2.23 32.89
N GLY A 245 -12.55 -3.17 32.73
CA GLY A 245 -13.51 -3.20 31.63
C GLY A 245 -14.62 -2.14 31.72
N SER A 246 -14.78 -1.49 32.88
CA SER A 246 -15.71 -0.37 33.04
C SER A 246 -15.18 0.95 32.46
N LEU A 247 -13.90 1.03 32.17
CA LEU A 247 -13.27 2.22 31.58
C LEU A 247 -13.74 2.42 30.15
N LYS A 248 -14.27 3.59 29.85
CA LYS A 248 -14.66 4.00 28.48
C LYS A 248 -13.68 4.99 27.94
N MET A 249 -13.32 4.79 26.68
CA MET A 249 -12.48 5.74 25.96
C MET A 249 -13.33 6.88 25.43
N LEU A 250 -12.86 8.12 25.66
CA LEU A 250 -13.49 9.32 25.14
C LEU A 250 -12.54 10.03 24.19
N MET A 251 -13.08 10.58 23.12
CA MET A 251 -12.40 11.46 22.19
C MET A 251 -13.04 12.85 22.28
N ALA A 252 -12.25 13.86 22.67
CA ALA A 252 -12.77 15.22 22.89
C ALA A 252 -14.05 15.26 23.75
N ASN A 253 -14.10 14.50 24.85
CA ASN A 253 -15.23 14.36 25.77
C ASN A 253 -16.51 13.70 25.19
N ARG A 254 -16.43 13.12 24.00
CA ARG A 254 -17.51 12.30 23.42
C ARG A 254 -17.13 10.84 23.44
N SER A 255 -18.13 9.96 23.52
CA SER A 255 -17.87 8.53 23.35
C SER A 255 -17.24 8.28 21.99
N VAL A 256 -16.27 7.35 21.92
CA VAL A 256 -15.71 6.91 20.62
C VAL A 256 -16.80 6.47 19.65
N SER A 257 -17.91 5.88 20.16
CA SER A 257 -19.09 5.52 19.36
C SER A 257 -19.79 6.68 18.65
N ASP A 258 -19.55 7.91 19.09
CA ASP A 258 -20.14 9.12 18.51
C ASP A 258 -19.19 9.82 17.53
N SER A 259 -18.04 9.20 17.26
CA SER A 259 -17.01 9.70 16.35
C SER A 259 -17.27 9.26 14.92
N SER A 260 -16.52 9.80 13.96
CA SER A 260 -16.56 9.33 12.58
C SER A 260 -15.77 8.01 12.42
N LEU A 261 -16.26 7.10 11.58
CA LEU A 261 -15.61 5.83 11.27
C LEU A 261 -14.12 5.98 10.91
N GLY A 262 -13.76 7.08 10.24
CA GLY A 262 -12.37 7.35 9.89
C GLY A 262 -11.49 7.63 11.10
N LEU A 263 -11.94 8.44 12.05
CA LEU A 263 -11.18 8.72 13.27
C LEU A 263 -11.05 7.48 14.15
N ASP A 264 -12.10 6.68 14.25
CA ASP A 264 -12.08 5.41 14.98
C ASP A 264 -11.10 4.42 14.36
N ASN A 265 -11.00 4.42 13.03
CA ASN A 265 -10.02 3.63 12.30
C ASN A 265 -8.58 4.03 12.64
N ILE A 266 -8.28 5.34 12.63
CA ILE A 266 -6.96 5.87 13.04
C ILE A 266 -6.65 5.49 14.49
N LEU A 267 -7.62 5.68 15.39
CA LEU A 267 -7.46 5.34 16.80
C LEU A 267 -7.14 3.86 17.00
N TYR A 268 -7.90 2.97 16.34
CA TYR A 268 -7.69 1.53 16.44
C TYR A 268 -6.30 1.12 15.93
N ILE A 269 -5.89 1.60 14.74
CA ILE A 269 -4.55 1.34 14.19
C ILE A 269 -3.48 1.82 15.19
N SER A 270 -3.63 3.03 15.73
CA SER A 270 -2.68 3.60 16.70
C SER A 270 -2.58 2.76 17.98
N LEU A 271 -3.70 2.25 18.49
CA LEU A 271 -3.72 1.37 19.67
C LEU A 271 -3.05 0.02 19.36
N VAL A 272 -3.33 -0.58 18.19
CA VAL A 272 -2.68 -1.83 17.80
C VAL A 272 -1.17 -1.65 17.64
N LEU A 273 -0.72 -0.57 17.01
CA LEU A 273 0.70 -0.26 16.89
C LEU A 273 1.36 -0.06 18.26
N GLN A 274 0.69 0.63 19.18
CA GLN A 274 1.19 0.81 20.53
C GLN A 274 1.26 -0.52 21.30
N MET A 275 0.29 -1.41 21.09
CA MET A 275 0.26 -2.74 21.70
C MET A 275 1.41 -3.63 21.19
N LEU A 276 1.80 -3.47 19.91
CA LEU A 276 2.85 -4.25 19.27
C LEU A 276 4.27 -3.72 19.53
N LYS A 277 4.41 -2.53 20.12
CA LYS A 277 5.74 -2.00 20.46
C LYS A 277 6.51 -2.97 21.34
N ASP A 278 7.81 -3.02 21.12
CA ASP A 278 8.72 -3.77 21.97
C ASP A 278 8.62 -3.25 23.41
N LYS A 279 8.31 -4.17 24.33
CA LYS A 279 8.09 -3.89 25.75
C LYS A 279 9.27 -4.38 26.62
N THR A 280 10.37 -4.77 26.01
CA THR A 280 11.59 -5.19 26.71
C THR A 280 12.05 -4.13 27.69
N VAL A 281 11.97 -2.85 27.29
CA VAL A 281 12.20 -1.72 28.18
C VAL A 281 10.85 -1.06 28.51
N PRO A 282 10.22 -1.39 29.65
CA PRO A 282 8.92 -0.82 30.01
C PRO A 282 9.07 0.67 30.34
N THR A 283 8.09 1.47 29.91
CA THR A 283 8.03 2.90 30.26
C THR A 283 7.65 3.14 31.72
N PHE A 284 7.10 2.11 32.39
CA PHE A 284 6.67 2.14 33.76
C PHE A 284 7.06 0.82 34.45
N VAL A 285 7.65 0.91 35.63
CA VAL A 285 8.04 -0.23 36.47
C VAL A 285 7.48 -0.01 37.88
N SER A 286 6.79 -0.99 38.44
CA SER A 286 6.28 -0.89 39.81
C SER A 286 7.45 -0.85 40.82
N GLY A 287 7.22 -0.22 41.98
CA GLY A 287 8.25 -0.14 43.04
C GLY A 287 8.74 -1.51 43.49
N ILE A 288 7.86 -2.52 43.52
CA ILE A 288 8.19 -3.91 43.86
C ILE A 288 9.14 -4.51 42.79
N GLU A 289 8.73 -4.46 41.54
CA GLU A 289 9.50 -4.98 40.41
C GLU A 289 10.85 -4.28 40.25
N TYR A 290 10.88 -2.95 40.43
CA TYR A 290 12.13 -2.19 40.44
C TYR A 290 13.09 -2.64 41.54
N SER A 291 12.57 -2.91 42.74
CA SER A 291 13.37 -3.41 43.87
C SER A 291 13.92 -4.81 43.60
N GLU A 292 13.15 -5.66 42.94
CA GLU A 292 13.62 -6.99 42.49
C GLU A 292 14.72 -6.87 41.42
N LEU A 293 14.55 -5.99 40.45
CA LEU A 293 15.57 -5.74 39.42
C LEU A 293 16.88 -5.16 39.99
N LEU A 294 16.80 -4.35 41.05
CA LEU A 294 17.98 -3.84 41.75
C LEU A 294 18.86 -4.91 42.37
N THR A 295 18.32 -6.10 42.65
CA THR A 295 19.11 -7.23 43.18
C THR A 295 19.95 -7.97 42.12
N LYS A 296 19.74 -7.64 40.83
CA LYS A 296 20.40 -8.32 39.70
C LYS A 296 21.76 -7.70 39.39
N GLU A 297 22.63 -8.50 38.73
CA GLU A 297 23.91 -7.99 38.25
C GLU A 297 23.71 -6.85 37.22
N ASN A 298 24.59 -5.87 37.21
CA ASN A 298 24.52 -4.70 36.33
C ASN A 298 23.32 -3.76 36.53
N SER A 299 22.61 -3.85 37.69
CA SER A 299 21.42 -3.06 37.99
C SER A 299 21.63 -1.54 38.07
N LYS A 300 22.88 -1.04 38.07
CA LYS A 300 23.19 0.41 38.11
C LYS A 300 22.52 1.19 36.98
N ILE A 301 22.36 0.57 35.83
CA ILE A 301 21.72 1.17 34.66
C ILE A 301 20.27 1.60 34.94
N LEU A 302 19.58 0.93 35.84
CA LEU A 302 18.22 1.29 36.24
C LEU A 302 18.16 2.72 36.84
N GLY A 303 19.12 3.07 37.71
CA GLY A 303 19.16 4.41 38.33
C GLY A 303 19.50 5.52 37.34
N GLU A 304 20.16 5.21 36.22
CA GLU A 304 20.46 6.16 35.17
C GLU A 304 19.26 6.41 34.25
N CYS A 305 18.42 5.37 34.06
CA CYS A 305 17.35 5.37 33.08
C CYS A 305 15.94 5.58 33.66
N TYR A 306 15.72 5.32 34.94
CA TYR A 306 14.41 5.45 35.58
C TYR A 306 14.43 6.51 36.69
N ILE A 307 13.32 7.23 36.84
CA ILE A 307 13.08 8.20 37.91
C ILE A 307 11.83 7.81 38.72
N PRO A 308 11.84 7.96 40.05
CA PRO A 308 10.68 7.70 40.88
C PRO A 308 9.56 8.71 40.60
N ASN A 309 8.33 8.23 40.61
CA ASN A 309 7.14 9.08 40.58
C ASN A 309 6.55 9.26 41.99
N ALA A 310 5.52 10.14 42.16
CA ALA A 310 4.87 10.42 43.43
C ALA A 310 4.18 9.20 44.07
N GLY A 311 3.88 8.16 43.32
CA GLY A 311 3.25 6.91 43.77
C GLY A 311 4.23 5.79 44.18
N GLY A 312 5.53 6.08 44.26
CA GLY A 312 6.54 5.08 44.64
C GLY A 312 6.89 4.08 43.53
N ASN A 313 6.47 4.33 42.28
CA ASN A 313 6.82 3.58 41.10
C ASN A 313 7.85 4.35 40.27
N TYR A 314 8.39 3.73 39.23
CA TYR A 314 9.47 4.27 38.42
C TYR A 314 9.05 4.45 36.96
N VAL A 315 9.43 5.58 36.37
CA VAL A 315 9.11 5.96 34.99
C VAL A 315 10.39 6.14 34.21
N LEU A 316 10.42 5.63 32.98
CA LEU A 316 11.55 5.75 32.07
C LEU A 316 11.78 7.23 31.73
N ARG A 317 13.02 7.69 31.81
CA ARG A 317 13.41 9.04 31.40
C ARG A 317 13.24 9.24 29.89
N THR A 318 12.98 10.46 29.48
CA THR A 318 12.86 10.84 28.06
C THR A 318 14.17 11.26 27.41
N ASP A 319 15.21 11.52 28.23
CA ASP A 319 16.52 12.06 27.85
C ASP A 319 17.66 11.03 27.97
N ILE A 320 17.36 9.75 27.72
CA ILE A 320 18.33 8.65 27.81
C ILE A 320 19.21 8.66 26.54
N SER A 321 20.53 8.51 26.71
CA SER A 321 21.45 8.32 25.59
C SER A 321 21.23 6.96 24.89
N GLU A 322 21.57 6.85 23.61
CA GLU A 322 21.48 5.59 22.86
C GLU A 322 22.29 4.47 23.52
N GLU A 323 23.45 4.79 24.08
CA GLU A 323 24.33 3.85 24.77
C GLU A 323 23.66 3.29 26.04
N ASN A 324 23.10 4.18 26.88
CA ASN A 324 22.39 3.79 28.09
C ASN A 324 21.11 3.00 27.79
N TYR A 325 20.39 3.38 26.71
CA TYR A 325 19.24 2.63 26.28
C TYR A 325 19.59 1.21 25.81
N ALA A 326 20.69 1.05 25.06
CA ALA A 326 21.17 -0.26 24.62
C ALA A 326 21.61 -1.14 25.81
N ALA A 327 22.31 -0.54 26.79
CA ALA A 327 22.70 -1.23 28.02
C ALA A 327 21.47 -1.66 28.85
N LEU A 328 20.47 -0.78 28.99
CA LEU A 328 19.21 -1.07 29.67
C LEU A 328 18.44 -2.19 28.94
N TYR A 329 18.38 -2.14 27.61
CA TYR A 329 17.72 -3.16 26.80
C TYR A 329 18.34 -4.54 27.02
N THR A 330 19.67 -4.63 27.02
CA THR A 330 20.41 -5.87 27.31
C THR A 330 20.13 -6.35 28.72
N PHE A 331 20.21 -5.47 29.71
CA PHE A 331 19.90 -5.79 31.10
C PHE A 331 18.47 -6.34 31.27
N MET A 332 17.48 -5.69 30.68
CA MET A 332 16.09 -6.14 30.75
C MET A 332 15.89 -7.49 30.07
N THR A 333 16.51 -7.70 28.90
CA THR A 333 16.46 -8.99 28.19
C THR A 333 17.03 -10.12 29.03
N ASP A 334 18.18 -9.93 29.67
CA ASP A 334 18.84 -10.92 30.48
C ASP A 334 18.07 -11.27 31.77
N ASN A 335 17.23 -10.33 32.23
CA ASN A 335 16.39 -10.49 33.43
C ASN A 335 14.92 -10.86 33.13
N GLY A 336 14.65 -11.43 31.95
CA GLY A 336 13.36 -12.05 31.63
C GLY A 336 12.30 -11.12 31.05
N HIS A 337 12.65 -9.87 30.72
CA HIS A 337 11.76 -8.90 30.06
C HIS A 337 11.90 -8.95 28.52
N GLY A 338 12.75 -9.83 27.98
CA GLY A 338 12.95 -9.94 26.52
C GLY A 338 11.64 -10.22 25.79
N ASN A 339 11.44 -9.54 24.65
CA ASN A 339 10.32 -9.81 23.76
C ASN A 339 10.54 -11.15 23.05
N ASN A 340 9.87 -12.19 23.53
CA ASN A 340 10.02 -13.56 23.03
C ASN A 340 9.19 -13.86 21.78
N ALA A 341 8.34 -12.93 21.35
CA ALA A 341 7.43 -13.10 20.22
C ALA A 341 7.62 -12.01 19.18
N VAL A 342 7.52 -12.38 17.92
CA VAL A 342 7.44 -11.45 16.79
C VAL A 342 6.06 -11.52 16.17
N THR A 343 5.37 -10.39 16.13
CA THR A 343 4.08 -10.25 15.47
C THR A 343 4.27 -9.43 14.19
N LEU A 344 3.99 -10.05 13.05
CA LEU A 344 3.91 -9.39 11.76
C LEU A 344 2.59 -8.63 11.68
N LEU A 345 2.57 -7.45 11.09
CA LEU A 345 1.36 -6.64 10.96
C LEU A 345 0.92 -6.59 9.51
N ALA A 346 -0.32 -7.00 9.26
CA ALA A 346 -0.98 -6.78 7.99
C ALA A 346 -2.16 -5.81 8.18
N ILE A 347 -2.28 -4.81 7.30
CA ILE A 347 -3.35 -3.81 7.34
C ILE A 347 -4.04 -3.79 5.99
N GLU A 348 -5.34 -4.11 5.98
CA GLU A 348 -6.16 -4.04 4.77
C GLU A 348 -6.81 -2.65 4.69
N GLU A 349 -6.58 -1.98 3.58
CA GLU A 349 -7.22 -0.71 3.19
C GLU A 349 -7.35 0.30 4.34
N PRO A 350 -6.23 0.76 4.93
CA PRO A 350 -6.26 1.70 6.05
C PRO A 350 -6.92 3.04 5.70
N GLU A 351 -7.06 3.33 4.41
CA GLU A 351 -7.71 4.53 3.87
C GLU A 351 -9.23 4.51 3.96
N ALA A 352 -9.85 3.36 4.26
CA ALA A 352 -11.30 3.23 4.30
C ALA A 352 -11.93 4.30 5.23
N HIS A 353 -12.87 5.07 4.67
CA HIS A 353 -13.58 6.18 5.35
C HIS A 353 -12.70 7.36 5.79
N LEU A 354 -11.44 7.45 5.32
CA LEU A 354 -10.52 8.53 5.69
C LEU A 354 -10.52 9.67 4.66
N HIS A 355 -10.44 10.88 5.18
CA HIS A 355 -10.16 12.05 4.35
C HIS A 355 -8.75 11.91 3.71
N PRO A 356 -8.55 12.28 2.44
CA PRO A 356 -7.28 12.14 1.72
C PRO A 356 -6.04 12.59 2.47
N VAL A 357 -6.11 13.71 3.20
CA VAL A 357 -4.99 14.21 4.02
C VAL A 357 -4.55 13.20 5.08
N TYR A 358 -5.51 12.55 5.74
CA TYR A 358 -5.22 11.54 6.77
C TYR A 358 -4.69 10.24 6.19
N GLN A 359 -5.05 9.88 4.96
CA GLN A 359 -4.49 8.72 4.27
C GLN A 359 -2.97 8.81 4.13
N ARG A 360 -2.46 9.98 3.72
CA ARG A 360 -1.00 10.22 3.65
C ARG A 360 -0.33 10.22 5.03
N LEU A 361 -0.98 10.78 6.04
CA LEU A 361 -0.47 10.83 7.41
C LEU A 361 -0.37 9.45 8.04
N ILE A 362 -1.42 8.62 7.89
CA ILE A 362 -1.39 7.23 8.36
C ILE A 362 -0.20 6.48 7.75
N TYR A 363 -0.01 6.58 6.43
CA TYR A 363 1.09 5.91 5.78
C TYR A 363 2.43 6.34 6.39
N LYS A 364 2.66 7.65 6.47
CA LYS A 364 3.92 8.21 7.00
C LYS A 364 4.17 7.81 8.46
N ASP A 365 3.14 7.78 9.29
CA ASP A 365 3.29 7.41 10.70
C ASP A 365 3.38 5.89 10.88
N VAL A 366 2.47 5.14 10.29
CA VAL A 366 2.40 3.67 10.40
C VAL A 366 3.61 3.01 9.78
N ILE A 367 4.02 3.44 8.58
CA ILE A 367 5.03 2.74 7.81
C ILE A 367 6.42 3.32 8.03
N ASN A 368 6.59 4.63 7.98
CA ASN A 368 7.93 5.20 8.04
C ASN A 368 8.51 5.29 9.45
N ARG A 369 7.69 5.53 10.47
CA ARG A 369 8.17 5.75 11.85
C ARG A 369 8.29 4.49 12.68
N ASN A 370 7.67 3.39 12.28
CA ASN A 370 7.69 2.14 13.06
C ASN A 370 8.72 1.16 12.51
N GLY A 371 9.47 0.50 13.41
CA GLY A 371 10.44 -0.55 13.09
C GLY A 371 9.82 -1.94 12.81
N PHE A 372 8.48 -2.04 12.75
CA PHE A 372 7.79 -3.31 12.51
C PHE A 372 7.78 -3.71 11.04
N PRO A 373 7.81 -5.01 10.75
CA PRO A 373 7.48 -5.52 9.43
C PRO A 373 5.98 -5.32 9.17
N ILE A 374 5.65 -4.62 8.10
CA ILE A 374 4.27 -4.26 7.77
C ILE A 374 3.95 -4.68 6.34
N LEU A 375 2.82 -5.36 6.19
CA LEU A 375 2.19 -5.63 4.91
C LEU A 375 0.90 -4.81 4.82
N LEU A 376 0.77 -3.98 3.80
CA LEU A 376 -0.36 -3.08 3.63
C LEU A 376 -1.01 -3.32 2.27
N THR A 377 -2.34 -3.46 2.22
CA THR A 377 -3.08 -3.44 0.96
C THR A 377 -3.79 -2.10 0.80
N THR A 378 -3.80 -1.55 -0.40
CA THR A 378 -4.41 -0.24 -0.66
C THR A 378 -4.92 -0.08 -2.09
N HIS A 379 -5.93 0.78 -2.24
CA HIS A 379 -6.40 1.36 -3.50
C HIS A 379 -6.14 2.86 -3.57
N SER A 380 -5.49 3.44 -2.55
CA SER A 380 -5.33 4.87 -2.43
C SER A 380 -4.12 5.38 -3.22
N THR A 381 -4.38 6.26 -4.19
CA THR A 381 -3.33 7.03 -4.87
C THR A 381 -2.54 7.90 -3.90
N HIS A 382 -3.16 8.33 -2.79
CA HIS A 382 -2.51 9.10 -1.74
C HIS A 382 -1.49 8.28 -0.94
N ILE A 383 -1.74 6.99 -0.75
CA ILE A 383 -0.81 6.08 -0.07
C ILE A 383 0.31 5.70 -1.04
N THR A 384 -0.02 5.30 -2.26
CA THR A 384 0.97 4.88 -3.26
C THR A 384 1.94 6.00 -3.63
N SER A 385 1.47 7.27 -3.66
CA SER A 385 2.34 8.43 -3.96
C SER A 385 3.41 8.74 -2.90
N VAL A 386 3.24 8.24 -1.67
CA VAL A 386 4.19 8.45 -0.57
C VAL A 386 4.91 7.17 -0.14
N ALA A 387 4.56 6.03 -0.74
CA ALA A 387 5.21 4.76 -0.49
C ALA A 387 6.58 4.72 -1.18
N PRO A 388 7.64 4.20 -0.54
CA PRO A 388 8.91 3.95 -1.23
C PRO A 388 8.67 3.01 -2.41
N ILE A 389 9.19 3.33 -3.58
CA ILE A 389 8.96 2.52 -4.79
C ILE A 389 9.38 1.06 -4.57
N LYS A 390 10.52 0.82 -3.91
CA LYS A 390 11.00 -0.53 -3.60
C LYS A 390 10.03 -1.38 -2.77
N SER A 391 9.02 -0.76 -2.15
CA SER A 391 8.03 -1.46 -1.31
C SER A 391 6.78 -1.90 -2.06
N LEU A 392 6.61 -1.55 -3.32
CA LEU A 392 5.39 -1.79 -4.07
C LEU A 392 5.32 -3.21 -4.61
N VAL A 393 4.14 -3.81 -4.49
CA VAL A 393 3.77 -5.09 -5.10
C VAL A 393 2.47 -4.88 -5.87
N HIS A 394 2.49 -5.07 -7.16
CA HIS A 394 1.32 -4.93 -8.03
C HIS A 394 0.69 -6.30 -8.30
N LEU A 395 -0.58 -6.44 -7.93
CA LEU A 395 -1.42 -7.57 -8.30
C LEU A 395 -2.25 -7.21 -9.52
N HIS A 396 -2.19 -8.03 -10.55
CA HIS A 396 -3.01 -7.86 -11.75
C HIS A 396 -3.44 -9.22 -12.30
N GLN A 397 -4.38 -9.22 -13.23
CA GLN A 397 -4.88 -10.42 -13.87
C GLN A 397 -4.06 -10.69 -15.14
N GLU A 398 -3.57 -11.92 -15.25
CA GLU A 398 -2.90 -12.41 -16.45
C GLU A 398 -3.45 -13.79 -16.80
N SER A 399 -3.90 -13.97 -18.03
CA SER A 399 -4.43 -15.26 -18.52
C SER A 399 -5.49 -15.89 -17.61
N GLY A 400 -6.35 -15.08 -16.99
CA GLY A 400 -7.43 -15.53 -16.10
C GLY A 400 -7.02 -15.86 -14.66
N SER A 401 -5.78 -15.61 -14.28
CA SER A 401 -5.26 -15.80 -12.93
C SER A 401 -4.61 -14.53 -12.41
N THR A 402 -4.56 -14.35 -11.09
CA THR A 402 -3.83 -13.23 -10.49
C THR A 402 -2.35 -13.56 -10.36
N VAL A 403 -1.52 -12.66 -10.84
CA VAL A 403 -0.07 -12.67 -10.68
C VAL A 403 0.37 -11.46 -9.84
N ALA A 404 1.59 -11.54 -9.30
CA ALA A 404 2.17 -10.49 -8.48
C ALA A 404 3.54 -10.07 -9.03
N HIS A 405 3.73 -8.78 -9.20
CA HIS A 405 5.03 -8.21 -9.56
C HIS A 405 5.51 -7.25 -8.48
N SER A 406 6.76 -7.42 -8.08
CA SER A 406 7.37 -6.63 -6.99
C SER A 406 8.49 -5.74 -7.52
N THR A 407 8.52 -4.51 -7.02
CA THR A 407 9.62 -3.58 -7.28
C THR A 407 10.85 -3.86 -6.40
N ALA A 408 10.79 -4.82 -5.49
CA ALA A 408 11.86 -5.15 -4.54
C ALA A 408 13.19 -5.46 -5.21
N SER A 409 13.16 -6.17 -6.35
CA SER A 409 14.34 -6.62 -7.12
C SER A 409 14.54 -5.82 -8.42
N MET A 410 13.90 -4.65 -8.54
CA MET A 410 13.95 -3.86 -9.77
C MET A 410 15.39 -3.38 -10.06
N PRO A 411 15.89 -3.53 -11.31
CA PRO A 411 17.25 -3.14 -11.68
C PRO A 411 17.37 -1.62 -11.90
N MET A 412 17.16 -0.85 -10.83
CA MET A 412 17.34 0.61 -10.79
C MET A 412 18.44 0.97 -9.80
N ILE A 413 19.19 2.02 -10.12
CA ILE A 413 20.14 2.62 -9.18
C ILE A 413 19.42 3.57 -8.22
N ASP A 414 20.01 3.85 -7.06
CA ASP A 414 19.39 4.70 -6.02
C ASP A 414 19.00 6.10 -6.53
N GLY A 415 19.75 6.67 -7.47
CA GLY A 415 19.40 7.94 -8.12
C GLY A 415 18.11 7.87 -8.93
N GLU A 416 17.89 6.80 -9.69
CA GLU A 416 16.66 6.59 -10.47
C GLU A 416 15.44 6.41 -9.56
N PHE A 417 15.58 5.70 -8.44
CA PHE A 417 14.52 5.59 -7.43
C PHE A 417 14.14 6.96 -6.88
N LEU A 418 15.12 7.75 -6.49
CA LEU A 418 14.89 9.09 -5.94
C LEU A 418 14.25 10.04 -6.97
N ASP A 419 14.61 9.93 -8.24
CA ASP A 419 14.01 10.73 -9.31
C ASP A 419 12.53 10.41 -9.48
N VAL A 420 12.17 9.13 -9.54
CA VAL A 420 10.76 8.72 -9.63
C VAL A 420 9.99 9.12 -8.37
N GLU A 421 10.52 8.89 -7.17
CA GLU A 421 9.86 9.24 -5.91
C GLU A 421 9.61 10.76 -5.76
N ARG A 422 10.51 11.60 -6.26
CA ARG A 422 10.34 13.06 -6.23
C ARG A 422 9.20 13.55 -7.13
N TYR A 423 9.00 12.89 -8.26
CA TYR A 423 7.99 13.28 -9.24
C TYR A 423 6.64 12.60 -9.00
N LEU A 424 6.58 11.51 -8.22
CA LEU A 424 5.33 10.91 -7.83
C LEU A 424 4.63 11.78 -6.78
N ASP A 425 3.53 12.36 -7.16
CA ASP A 425 2.61 13.07 -6.27
C ASP A 425 1.23 12.36 -6.26
N VAL A 426 0.25 12.94 -5.58
CA VAL A 426 -1.09 12.33 -5.49
C VAL A 426 -1.71 12.06 -6.85
N LYS A 427 -1.53 12.96 -7.82
CA LYS A 427 -2.09 12.80 -9.17
C LYS A 427 -1.39 11.69 -9.94
N ARG A 428 -0.06 11.60 -9.80
CA ARG A 428 0.75 10.59 -10.48
C ARG A 428 0.72 9.22 -9.79
N GLY A 429 0.24 9.14 -8.56
CA GLY A 429 -0.02 7.87 -7.89
C GLY A 429 -1.03 6.98 -8.61
N GLU A 430 -1.84 7.53 -9.50
CA GLU A 430 -2.75 6.78 -10.39
C GLU A 430 -2.01 5.83 -11.33
N ILE A 431 -0.75 6.10 -11.64
CA ILE A 431 0.11 5.24 -12.47
C ILE A 431 0.16 3.78 -11.97
N PHE A 432 -0.01 3.56 -10.67
CA PHE A 432 -0.01 2.22 -10.06
C PHE A 432 -1.38 1.53 -10.06
N LEU A 433 -2.43 2.24 -10.43
CA LEU A 433 -3.81 1.76 -10.36
C LEU A 433 -4.44 1.65 -11.75
N GLY A 434 -3.83 2.26 -12.76
CA GLY A 434 -4.25 2.17 -14.16
C GLY A 434 -3.93 0.80 -14.76
N LYS A 435 -4.78 0.32 -15.67
CA LYS A 435 -4.53 -0.87 -16.48
C LYS A 435 -3.47 -0.62 -17.55
N GLY A 436 -3.29 0.63 -17.94
CA GLY A 436 -2.28 1.07 -18.89
C GLY A 436 -1.90 2.51 -18.64
N VAL A 437 -0.71 2.92 -19.07
CA VAL A 437 -0.17 4.25 -18.85
C VAL A 437 0.35 4.85 -20.14
N ILE A 438 -0.03 6.10 -20.44
CA ILE A 438 0.59 6.91 -21.48
C ILE A 438 1.51 7.93 -20.77
N LEU A 439 2.81 7.80 -20.96
CA LEU A 439 3.81 8.73 -20.45
C LEU A 439 3.99 9.87 -21.46
N VAL A 440 3.95 11.12 -20.98
CA VAL A 440 4.09 12.32 -21.79
C VAL A 440 5.05 13.32 -21.16
N GLU A 441 5.59 14.24 -21.96
CA GLU A 441 6.57 15.22 -21.51
C GLU A 441 5.99 16.37 -20.72
N GLY A 442 4.81 16.87 -21.15
CA GLY A 442 4.29 18.14 -20.69
C GLY A 442 2.80 18.16 -20.40
N ILE A 443 2.36 19.34 -19.97
CA ILE A 443 0.96 19.58 -19.57
C ILE A 443 0.01 19.71 -20.77
N ALA A 444 0.53 20.04 -21.95
CA ALA A 444 -0.30 20.17 -23.14
C ALA A 444 -0.87 18.81 -23.55
N GLU A 445 -0.02 17.80 -23.60
CA GLU A 445 -0.37 16.42 -23.90
C GLU A 445 -1.33 15.85 -22.87
N GLU A 446 -1.09 16.14 -21.59
CA GLU A 446 -1.97 15.69 -20.51
C GLU A 446 -3.43 16.16 -20.67
N TYR A 447 -3.66 17.38 -21.18
CA TYR A 447 -5.00 17.87 -21.45
C TYR A 447 -5.59 17.39 -22.78
N ILE A 448 -4.77 17.22 -23.81
CA ILE A 448 -5.25 17.03 -25.18
C ILE A 448 -5.39 15.55 -25.54
N ILE A 449 -4.46 14.67 -25.10
CA ILE A 449 -4.47 13.25 -25.46
C ILE A 449 -5.76 12.53 -25.03
N PRO A 450 -6.31 12.71 -23.84
CA PRO A 450 -7.59 12.10 -23.47
C PRO A 450 -8.72 12.51 -24.43
N LYS A 451 -8.70 13.77 -24.89
CA LYS A 451 -9.69 14.27 -25.83
C LYS A 451 -9.51 13.70 -27.24
N PHE A 452 -8.29 13.58 -27.71
CA PHE A 452 -8.00 12.90 -28.97
C PHE A 452 -8.46 11.45 -28.94
N ALA A 453 -8.21 10.74 -27.85
CA ALA A 453 -8.69 9.37 -27.65
C ALA A 453 -10.21 9.26 -27.77
N GLU A 454 -10.98 10.17 -27.16
CA GLU A 454 -12.43 10.23 -27.34
C GLU A 454 -12.82 10.49 -28.80
N LEU A 455 -12.17 11.45 -29.48
CA LEU A 455 -12.49 11.83 -30.85
C LEU A 455 -12.19 10.72 -31.88
N ILE A 456 -11.22 9.83 -31.59
CA ILE A 456 -10.93 8.66 -32.43
C ILE A 456 -11.73 7.41 -32.01
N GLY A 457 -12.66 7.55 -31.03
CA GLY A 457 -13.52 6.46 -30.58
C GLY A 457 -12.85 5.47 -29.62
N LYS A 458 -11.79 5.90 -28.91
CA LYS A 458 -11.03 5.10 -27.96
C LYS A 458 -10.88 5.84 -26.61
N PRO A 459 -11.97 6.12 -25.88
CA PRO A 459 -11.91 6.85 -24.62
C PRO A 459 -11.07 6.10 -23.57
N LEU A 460 -10.06 6.76 -23.00
CA LEU A 460 -9.05 6.13 -22.12
C LEU A 460 -9.67 5.63 -20.81
N ASP A 461 -10.63 6.38 -20.26
CA ASP A 461 -11.28 6.05 -18.98
C ASP A 461 -12.01 4.70 -19.03
N GLU A 462 -12.62 4.33 -20.17
CA GLU A 462 -13.33 3.06 -20.33
C GLU A 462 -12.40 1.84 -20.19
N LYS A 463 -11.11 2.03 -20.47
CA LYS A 463 -10.08 0.99 -20.37
C LYS A 463 -9.19 1.15 -19.13
N GLY A 464 -9.43 2.17 -18.29
CA GLY A 464 -8.57 2.44 -17.15
C GLY A 464 -7.16 2.86 -17.53
N ILE A 465 -6.99 3.53 -18.69
CA ILE A 465 -5.71 4.04 -19.16
C ILE A 465 -5.50 5.45 -18.63
N VAL A 466 -4.33 5.70 -18.02
CA VAL A 466 -3.97 6.96 -17.38
C VAL A 466 -2.91 7.70 -18.18
N VAL A 467 -3.09 9.01 -18.40
CA VAL A 467 -2.05 9.86 -18.98
C VAL A 467 -1.19 10.46 -17.87
N CYS A 468 0.09 10.15 -17.87
CA CYS A 468 1.04 10.58 -16.85
C CYS A 468 2.08 11.54 -17.43
N ASN A 469 1.96 12.82 -17.10
CA ASN A 469 2.93 13.84 -17.43
C ASN A 469 4.10 13.80 -16.46
N ILE A 470 5.31 13.48 -16.93
CA ILE A 470 6.52 13.40 -16.12
C ILE A 470 7.28 14.73 -16.01
N ASN A 471 6.84 15.78 -16.71
CA ASN A 471 7.45 17.13 -16.79
C ASN A 471 8.95 17.11 -17.19
N CYS A 472 9.38 16.17 -17.96
CA CYS A 472 10.75 16.06 -18.49
C CYS A 472 10.81 15.02 -19.61
N THR A 473 11.99 14.85 -20.21
CA THR A 473 12.27 13.86 -21.25
C THR A 473 12.89 12.56 -20.73
N ASN A 474 13.10 12.44 -19.42
CA ASN A 474 13.73 11.25 -18.81
C ASN A 474 12.69 10.16 -18.51
N PHE A 475 12.23 9.45 -19.53
CA PHE A 475 11.24 8.37 -19.41
C PHE A 475 11.81 7.08 -18.81
N LYS A 476 13.12 6.86 -18.93
CA LYS A 476 13.78 5.59 -18.56
C LYS A 476 13.41 5.04 -17.19
N PRO A 477 13.45 5.80 -16.07
CA PRO A 477 13.10 5.27 -14.75
C PRO A 477 11.65 4.80 -14.68
N TYR A 478 10.72 5.54 -15.30
CA TYR A 478 9.30 5.20 -15.34
C TYR A 478 9.05 3.94 -16.17
N MET A 479 9.69 3.82 -17.34
CA MET A 479 9.62 2.62 -18.19
C MET A 479 10.13 1.38 -17.44
N LYS A 480 11.27 1.47 -16.73
CA LYS A 480 11.79 0.38 -15.88
C LYS A 480 10.78 -0.02 -14.82
N MET A 481 10.18 0.95 -14.13
CA MET A 481 9.20 0.72 -13.08
C MET A 481 7.95 0.03 -13.64
N LEU A 482 7.34 0.59 -14.70
CA LEU A 482 6.13 0.03 -15.31
C LEU A 482 6.37 -1.37 -15.86
N LYS A 483 7.50 -1.60 -16.51
CA LYS A 483 7.91 -2.93 -16.98
C LYS A 483 8.07 -3.93 -15.84
N SER A 484 8.68 -3.50 -14.71
CA SER A 484 8.86 -4.37 -13.54
C SER A 484 7.54 -4.71 -12.84
N LEU A 485 6.54 -3.84 -12.96
CA LEU A 485 5.19 -4.06 -12.42
C LEU A 485 4.25 -4.71 -13.44
N SER A 486 4.74 -5.03 -14.65
CA SER A 486 3.93 -5.53 -15.78
C SER A 486 2.72 -4.66 -16.08
N ILE A 487 2.86 -3.34 -15.95
CA ILE A 487 1.84 -2.38 -16.35
C ILE A 487 2.12 -1.97 -17.79
N PRO A 488 1.21 -2.21 -18.73
CA PRO A 488 1.34 -1.77 -20.13
C PRO A 488 1.54 -0.26 -20.21
N TYR A 489 2.43 0.20 -21.07
CA TYR A 489 2.66 1.63 -21.25
C TYR A 489 2.96 1.99 -22.70
N SER A 490 2.68 3.25 -23.03
CA SER A 490 3.22 3.91 -24.21
C SER A 490 3.86 5.24 -23.82
N VAL A 491 4.84 5.67 -24.62
CA VAL A 491 5.53 6.96 -24.46
C VAL A 491 5.22 7.82 -25.68
N ILE A 492 4.86 9.06 -25.44
CA ILE A 492 4.69 10.10 -26.48
C ILE A 492 5.66 11.23 -26.15
N THR A 493 6.53 11.54 -27.10
CA THR A 493 7.60 12.53 -26.93
C THR A 493 7.74 13.40 -28.17
N ASP A 494 8.21 14.64 -27.97
CA ASP A 494 8.52 15.56 -29.05
C ASP A 494 9.69 15.04 -29.91
N GLY A 495 9.65 15.33 -31.19
CA GLY A 495 10.76 15.02 -32.10
C GLY A 495 11.91 16.03 -32.01
N ASP A 496 11.56 17.29 -31.72
CA ASP A 496 12.50 18.40 -31.64
C ASP A 496 13.47 18.41 -32.80
N PHE A 497 12.92 18.47 -34.03
CA PHE A 497 13.69 18.54 -35.26
C PHE A 497 14.66 19.71 -35.23
N TYR A 498 15.90 19.51 -35.64
CA TYR A 498 16.91 20.55 -35.67
C TYR A 498 17.82 20.48 -36.90
N ILE A 499 18.45 21.61 -37.23
CA ILE A 499 19.56 21.71 -38.19
C ILE A 499 20.84 22.05 -37.43
N GLU A 500 21.93 21.35 -37.74
CA GLU A 500 23.26 21.68 -37.24
C GLU A 500 23.92 22.72 -38.12
N ASN A 501 24.24 23.89 -37.55
CA ASN A 501 25.05 24.92 -38.14
C ASN A 501 26.48 24.74 -37.65
N THR A 502 27.38 24.35 -38.57
CA THR A 502 28.82 24.28 -38.27
C THR A 502 29.50 25.46 -38.98
N GLU A 503 29.87 26.50 -38.24
CA GLU A 503 30.75 27.52 -38.76
C GLU A 503 32.20 27.07 -38.59
N ASP A 504 33.06 27.36 -39.60
CA ASP A 504 34.46 26.89 -39.62
C ASP A 504 35.19 27.30 -38.32
N GLY A 505 35.47 26.33 -37.44
CA GLY A 505 36.27 26.48 -36.24
C GLY A 505 35.51 26.74 -34.94
N GLU A 506 34.17 26.74 -34.94
CA GLU A 506 33.34 26.83 -33.75
C GLU A 506 32.65 25.50 -33.44
N GLU A 507 32.16 25.32 -32.19
CA GLU A 507 31.31 24.20 -31.82
C GLU A 507 29.99 24.26 -32.61
N SER A 508 29.52 23.11 -33.16
CA SER A 508 28.25 23.05 -33.89
C SER A 508 27.10 23.51 -33.01
N THR A 509 26.30 24.44 -33.52
CA THR A 509 25.08 24.90 -32.83
C THR A 509 23.83 24.29 -33.47
N ARG A 510 22.88 23.86 -32.65
CA ARG A 510 21.61 23.29 -33.10
C ARG A 510 20.51 24.33 -33.14
N ASN A 511 19.83 24.44 -34.28
CA ASN A 511 18.66 25.31 -34.43
C ASN A 511 17.39 24.45 -34.46
N TYR A 512 16.60 24.51 -33.39
CA TYR A 512 15.34 23.76 -33.21
C TYR A 512 14.11 24.51 -33.76
N HIS A 513 14.27 25.78 -34.17
CA HIS A 513 13.18 26.61 -34.64
C HIS A 513 13.12 26.65 -36.17
N ILE A 514 13.06 25.48 -36.79
CA ILE A 514 13.08 25.35 -38.23
C ILE A 514 12.14 24.21 -38.66
N MET A 515 11.51 24.41 -39.83
CA MET A 515 10.70 23.37 -40.45
C MET A 515 11.51 22.63 -41.50
N GLU A 516 11.25 21.34 -41.69
CA GLU A 516 11.94 20.53 -42.68
C GLU A 516 11.88 21.14 -44.10
N LYS A 517 10.77 21.78 -44.44
CA LYS A 517 10.62 22.49 -45.73
C LYS A 517 11.60 23.64 -45.94
N ASP A 518 12.21 24.14 -44.87
CA ASP A 518 13.16 25.28 -44.89
C ASP A 518 14.61 24.81 -44.88
N VAL A 519 14.84 23.47 -44.88
CA VAL A 519 16.18 22.83 -44.95
C VAL A 519 16.80 23.04 -46.29
N LYS A 520 18.10 23.33 -46.36
CA LYS A 520 18.88 23.49 -47.56
C LYS A 520 19.67 22.21 -47.85
N ASP A 521 20.02 22.00 -49.13
CA ASP A 521 20.69 20.76 -49.61
C ASP A 521 21.98 20.37 -48.88
N ASN A 522 22.63 21.31 -48.14
CA ASN A 522 23.88 21.09 -47.43
C ASN A 522 23.71 21.08 -45.89
N ASP A 523 22.50 21.22 -45.38
CA ASP A 523 22.24 21.27 -43.93
C ASP A 523 22.25 19.83 -43.37
N THR A 524 22.88 19.64 -42.23
CA THR A 524 22.80 18.40 -41.46
C THR A 524 21.62 18.50 -40.53
N CYS A 525 20.69 17.54 -40.66
CA CYS A 525 19.46 17.54 -39.83
C CYS A 525 19.48 16.41 -38.82
N GLY A 526 18.77 16.58 -37.69
CA GLY A 526 18.58 15.56 -36.69
C GLY A 526 17.26 15.76 -35.91
N SER A 527 16.99 14.81 -35.04
CA SER A 527 15.89 14.86 -34.09
C SER A 527 16.43 14.54 -32.70
N LEU A 528 16.22 15.46 -31.77
CA LEU A 528 16.64 15.28 -30.38
C LEU A 528 15.81 14.17 -29.71
N GLY A 529 14.50 14.09 -30.03
CA GLY A 529 13.64 13.01 -29.56
C GLY A 529 14.16 11.63 -29.94
N MET A 530 14.60 11.48 -31.21
CA MET A 530 15.20 10.24 -31.70
C MET A 530 16.52 9.89 -31.00
N GLU A 531 17.40 10.88 -30.80
CA GLU A 531 18.64 10.66 -30.05
C GLU A 531 18.39 10.23 -28.61
N ASN A 532 17.39 10.83 -27.95
CA ASN A 532 17.01 10.51 -26.59
C ASN A 532 16.39 9.10 -26.51
N ALA A 533 15.60 8.70 -27.50
CA ALA A 533 15.06 7.36 -27.60
C ALA A 533 16.19 6.31 -27.71
N ILE A 534 17.15 6.50 -28.64
CA ILE A 534 18.31 5.61 -28.77
C ILE A 534 19.05 5.45 -27.43
N LYS A 535 19.41 6.56 -26.78
CA LYS A 535 20.09 6.53 -25.47
C LYS A 535 19.26 5.83 -24.38
N THR A 536 17.94 6.00 -24.40
CA THR A 536 17.03 5.38 -23.45
C THR A 536 17.00 3.86 -23.63
N PHE A 537 16.87 3.38 -24.87
CA PHE A 537 16.83 1.95 -25.17
C PHE A 537 18.20 1.27 -24.95
N GLU A 538 19.29 1.90 -25.32
CA GLU A 538 20.65 1.42 -24.97
C GLU A 538 20.83 1.26 -23.45
N ALA A 539 20.36 2.25 -22.68
CA ALA A 539 20.43 2.19 -21.22
C ALA A 539 19.45 1.18 -20.59
N LEU A 540 18.48 0.68 -21.35
CA LEU A 540 17.59 -0.43 -20.98
C LEU A 540 18.14 -1.81 -21.40
N ASN A 541 19.36 -1.87 -21.96
CA ASN A 541 19.98 -3.04 -22.56
C ASN A 541 19.17 -3.63 -23.73
N ASP A 542 18.42 -2.79 -24.44
CA ASP A 542 17.69 -3.13 -25.66
C ASP A 542 18.42 -2.43 -26.83
N SER A 543 19.37 -3.14 -27.45
CA SER A 543 20.21 -2.56 -28.51
C SER A 543 19.39 -2.30 -29.77
N VAL A 544 19.55 -1.10 -30.28
CA VAL A 544 18.98 -0.74 -31.61
C VAL A 544 19.81 -1.42 -32.72
N PRO A 545 19.23 -2.29 -33.55
CA PRO A 545 19.98 -2.96 -34.59
C PRO A 545 20.44 -1.99 -35.69
N GLU A 546 21.63 -2.21 -36.26
CA GLU A 546 22.09 -1.46 -37.41
C GLU A 546 21.17 -1.68 -38.63
N ASN A 547 20.87 -0.62 -39.39
CA ASN A 547 20.01 -0.61 -40.57
C ASN A 547 18.53 -0.94 -40.34
N THR A 548 18.00 -0.65 -39.15
CA THR A 548 16.57 -0.80 -38.84
C THR A 548 15.86 0.54 -39.05
N ASP A 549 14.62 0.46 -39.47
CA ASP A 549 13.68 1.62 -39.40
C ASP A 549 13.47 1.95 -37.94
N LEU A 550 13.99 3.10 -37.47
CA LEU A 550 13.99 3.49 -36.08
C LEU A 550 12.58 3.79 -35.58
N ASP A 551 11.74 4.43 -36.40
CA ASP A 551 10.36 4.75 -36.05
C ASP A 551 9.55 3.47 -35.83
N LEU A 552 9.70 2.49 -36.69
CA LEU A 552 9.06 1.19 -36.55
C LEU A 552 9.59 0.45 -35.30
N HIS A 553 10.92 0.46 -35.10
CA HIS A 553 11.56 -0.22 -33.99
C HIS A 553 11.06 0.30 -32.62
N PHE A 554 10.92 1.61 -32.49
CA PHE A 554 10.47 2.23 -31.25
C PHE A 554 8.95 2.09 -31.06
N SER A 555 8.15 2.27 -32.12
CA SER A 555 6.70 2.14 -32.06
C SER A 555 6.24 0.73 -31.68
N GLU A 556 6.89 -0.32 -32.17
CA GLU A 556 6.65 -1.71 -31.77
C GLU A 556 6.90 -1.95 -30.27
N ARG A 557 7.68 -1.09 -29.62
CA ARG A 557 8.00 -1.11 -28.17
C ARG A 557 7.23 -0.10 -27.36
N GLY A 558 6.23 0.55 -27.98
CA GLY A 558 5.36 1.51 -27.34
C GLY A 558 5.99 2.91 -27.16
N TYR A 559 7.01 3.26 -27.95
CA TYR A 559 7.65 4.56 -27.89
C TYR A 559 7.42 5.33 -29.18
N PHE A 560 6.68 6.43 -29.11
CA PHE A 560 6.19 7.19 -30.26
C PHE A 560 6.77 8.61 -30.22
N ILE A 561 7.44 8.97 -31.29
CA ILE A 561 8.21 10.21 -31.41
C ILE A 561 7.52 11.10 -32.45
N GLY A 562 7.25 12.35 -32.08
CA GLY A 562 6.80 13.40 -32.99
C GLY A 562 7.88 13.80 -33.98
N LYS A 563 7.58 14.73 -34.83
CA LYS A 563 8.55 15.33 -35.74
C LYS A 563 9.14 16.63 -35.19
N TYR A 564 8.27 17.48 -34.67
CA TYR A 564 8.59 18.76 -34.03
C TYR A 564 8.17 18.75 -32.57
N THR A 565 7.72 19.89 -32.06
CA THR A 565 6.98 19.95 -30.81
C THR A 565 5.54 19.52 -31.01
N PHE A 566 4.87 19.04 -29.95
CA PHE A 566 3.49 18.55 -30.01
C PHE A 566 2.54 19.56 -30.67
N GLU A 567 2.65 20.87 -30.32
CA GLU A 567 1.80 21.90 -30.89
C GLU A 567 2.04 22.11 -32.40
N VAL A 568 3.28 22.01 -32.85
CA VAL A 568 3.63 22.12 -34.27
C VAL A 568 3.10 20.92 -35.05
N ASP A 569 3.30 19.72 -34.54
CA ASP A 569 2.81 18.49 -35.16
C ASP A 569 1.27 18.49 -35.29
N MET A 570 0.56 19.00 -34.28
CA MET A 570 -0.90 19.21 -34.34
C MET A 570 -1.31 20.21 -35.43
N MET A 571 -0.54 21.31 -35.62
CA MET A 571 -0.79 22.27 -36.66
C MET A 571 -0.45 21.73 -38.04
N GLU A 572 0.63 20.97 -38.16
CA GLU A 572 1.08 20.39 -39.46
C GLU A 572 0.13 19.32 -39.99
N CYS A 573 -0.40 18.47 -39.10
CA CYS A 573 -1.34 17.41 -39.53
C CYS A 573 -2.76 17.95 -39.87
N THR A 574 -3.09 19.15 -39.40
CA THR A 574 -4.41 19.75 -39.62
C THR A 574 -4.67 20.12 -41.09
N SER A 575 -5.71 19.52 -41.68
CA SER A 575 -6.08 19.69 -43.08
C SER A 575 -7.45 20.33 -43.31
N THR A 576 -8.31 20.38 -42.30
CA THR A 576 -9.70 20.86 -42.41
C THR A 576 -9.87 22.28 -41.86
N GLU A 577 -10.89 23.00 -42.39
CA GLU A 577 -11.25 24.33 -41.87
C GLU A 577 -11.69 24.28 -40.39
N ASP A 578 -12.33 23.22 -39.94
CA ASP A 578 -12.73 23.04 -38.56
C ASP A 578 -11.52 22.84 -37.64
N GLY A 579 -10.50 22.10 -38.10
CA GLY A 579 -9.23 21.96 -37.42
C GLY A 579 -8.48 23.30 -37.28
N GLU A 580 -8.35 24.07 -38.36
CA GLU A 580 -7.78 25.44 -38.31
C GLU A 580 -8.58 26.37 -37.38
N ARG A 581 -9.91 26.22 -37.36
CA ARG A 581 -10.80 27.02 -36.49
C ARG A 581 -10.54 26.70 -35.02
N ALA A 582 -10.29 25.45 -34.66
CA ALA A 582 -9.97 25.06 -33.28
C ALA A 582 -8.78 25.85 -32.74
N PHE A 583 -7.68 25.98 -33.50
CA PHE A 583 -6.53 26.80 -33.11
C PHE A 583 -6.85 28.28 -33.03
N THR A 584 -7.51 28.82 -34.06
CA THR A 584 -7.80 30.26 -34.14
C THR A 584 -8.80 30.72 -33.07
N ASP A 585 -9.83 29.93 -32.79
CA ASP A 585 -10.83 30.23 -31.77
C ASP A 585 -10.26 30.08 -30.35
N THR A 586 -9.32 29.15 -30.14
CA THR A 586 -8.60 29.05 -28.90
C THR A 586 -7.72 30.27 -28.65
N PHE A 587 -6.92 30.65 -29.65
CA PHE A 587 -6.07 31.82 -29.56
C PHE A 587 -6.87 33.12 -29.37
N ASN A 588 -7.99 33.29 -30.10
CA ASN A 588 -8.86 34.42 -29.98
C ASN A 588 -9.51 34.55 -28.60
N GLN A 589 -9.79 33.47 -27.93
CA GLN A 589 -10.32 33.46 -26.57
C GLN A 589 -9.29 33.94 -25.52
N LEU A 590 -8.00 33.77 -25.81
CA LEU A 590 -6.91 34.15 -24.92
C LEU A 590 -6.34 35.55 -25.18
N VAL A 591 -6.54 36.07 -26.37
CA VAL A 591 -5.93 37.33 -26.82
C VAL A 591 -6.99 38.32 -27.29
N GLU A 592 -7.13 39.47 -26.64
CA GLU A 592 -8.16 40.48 -26.97
C GLU A 592 -7.85 41.29 -28.24
N SER A 593 -6.59 41.37 -28.66
CA SER A 593 -6.15 42.17 -29.78
C SER A 593 -6.52 41.60 -31.15
N ASN A 594 -7.49 42.18 -31.83
CA ASN A 594 -7.91 41.79 -33.18
C ASN A 594 -6.71 41.72 -34.18
N ARG A 595 -5.73 42.62 -34.05
CA ARG A 595 -4.53 42.60 -34.88
C ARG A 595 -3.69 41.32 -34.64
N LYS A 596 -3.51 40.92 -33.35
CA LYS A 596 -2.77 39.68 -33.02
C LYS A 596 -3.53 38.45 -33.47
N GLN A 597 -4.86 38.43 -33.30
CA GLN A 597 -5.73 37.33 -33.74
C GLN A 597 -5.65 37.13 -35.26
N ASN A 598 -5.81 38.21 -36.05
CA ASN A 598 -5.72 38.15 -37.50
C ASN A 598 -4.32 37.73 -37.98
N ASN A 599 -3.26 38.18 -37.28
CA ASN A 599 -1.90 37.80 -37.63
C ASN A 599 -1.68 36.31 -37.37
N PHE A 600 -2.10 35.77 -36.21
CA PHE A 600 -2.02 34.34 -35.89
C PHE A 600 -2.76 33.49 -36.96
N LYS A 601 -4.00 33.83 -37.27
CA LYS A 601 -4.81 33.17 -38.31
C LYS A 601 -4.12 33.16 -39.68
N ASN A 602 -3.55 34.28 -40.10
CA ASN A 602 -2.88 34.38 -41.41
C ASN A 602 -1.57 33.55 -41.43
N ARG A 603 -0.82 33.58 -40.34
CA ARG A 603 0.41 32.78 -40.23
C ARG A 603 0.13 31.28 -40.18
N LEU A 604 -0.89 30.85 -39.43
CA LEU A 604 -1.33 29.44 -39.42
C LEU A 604 -1.68 28.96 -40.86
N ARG A 605 -2.48 29.74 -41.60
CA ARG A 605 -2.83 29.41 -42.99
C ARG A 605 -1.66 29.40 -43.96
N ASN A 606 -0.64 30.21 -43.68
CA ASN A 606 0.59 30.26 -44.45
C ASN A 606 1.60 29.20 -43.98
N GLN A 607 1.18 28.30 -43.07
CA GLN A 607 2.04 27.23 -42.50
C GLN A 607 3.30 27.77 -41.83
N ASP A 608 3.24 28.97 -41.24
CA ASP A 608 4.29 29.54 -40.41
C ASP A 608 4.05 29.10 -38.94
N TYR A 609 4.21 27.80 -38.72
CA TYR A 609 3.89 27.14 -37.44
C TYR A 609 4.82 27.57 -36.30
N GLU A 610 6.08 27.86 -36.62
CA GLU A 610 7.06 28.37 -35.69
C GLU A 610 6.60 29.74 -35.09
N PHE A 611 6.09 30.65 -35.93
CA PHE A 611 5.50 31.87 -35.43
C PHE A 611 4.29 31.60 -34.52
N CYS A 612 3.42 30.67 -34.89
CA CYS A 612 2.25 30.30 -34.11
C CYS A 612 2.68 29.69 -32.75
N LEU A 613 3.67 28.81 -32.71
CA LEU A 613 4.23 28.24 -31.51
C LEU A 613 4.74 29.32 -30.56
N ARG A 614 5.59 30.22 -31.03
CA ARG A 614 6.09 31.35 -30.21
C ARG A 614 4.97 32.23 -29.63
N ARG A 615 3.80 32.32 -30.29
CA ARG A 615 2.63 33.01 -29.76
C ARG A 615 1.88 32.23 -28.72
N ILE A 616 1.85 30.92 -28.82
CA ILE A 616 1.29 30.00 -27.81
C ILE A 616 2.18 30.00 -26.56
N GLU A 617 3.49 30.05 -26.73
CA GLU A 617 4.49 30.08 -25.63
C GLU A 617 4.56 31.45 -24.92
N ASP A 618 4.09 32.52 -25.55
CA ASP A 618 4.07 33.85 -24.92
C ASP A 618 3.40 33.79 -23.54
N GLN A 619 3.99 34.42 -22.53
CA GLN A 619 3.47 34.43 -21.15
C GLN A 619 2.00 34.88 -21.04
N SER A 620 1.52 35.69 -22.00
CA SER A 620 0.13 36.15 -22.02
C SER A 620 -0.86 35.05 -22.46
N VAL A 621 -0.39 34.00 -23.13
CA VAL A 621 -1.15 32.82 -23.59
C VAL A 621 -0.84 31.61 -22.76
N GLY A 622 0.38 31.10 -22.85
CA GLY A 622 0.92 29.92 -22.12
C GLY A 622 0.45 28.58 -22.68
N LYS A 623 1.37 27.66 -22.93
CA LYS A 623 1.09 26.32 -23.49
C LYS A 623 -0.03 25.59 -22.75
N GLY A 624 0.06 25.47 -21.43
CA GLY A 624 -0.94 24.75 -20.64
C GLY A 624 -2.33 25.36 -20.69
N ARG A 625 -2.45 26.71 -20.67
CA ARG A 625 -3.74 27.39 -20.77
C ARG A 625 -4.31 27.26 -22.16
N PHE A 626 -3.46 27.34 -23.20
CA PHE A 626 -3.85 27.08 -24.57
C PHE A 626 -4.40 25.66 -24.74
N ALA A 627 -3.65 24.66 -24.28
CA ALA A 627 -4.01 23.27 -24.36
C ALA A 627 -5.34 22.95 -23.64
N GLN A 628 -5.54 23.52 -22.45
CA GLN A 628 -6.79 23.37 -21.68
C GLN A 628 -8.03 23.86 -22.45
N ILE A 629 -7.93 24.99 -23.14
CA ILE A 629 -9.05 25.53 -23.93
C ILE A 629 -9.18 24.79 -25.26
N PHE A 630 -8.04 24.44 -25.88
CA PHE A 630 -7.98 23.71 -27.14
C PHE A 630 -8.60 22.32 -27.03
N SER A 631 -8.39 21.62 -25.95
CA SER A 631 -8.98 20.30 -25.70
C SER A 631 -10.52 20.31 -25.79
N GLY A 632 -11.18 21.45 -25.49
CA GLY A 632 -12.62 21.61 -25.65
C GLY A 632 -13.08 21.95 -27.07
N LYS A 633 -12.15 22.20 -28.00
CA LYS A 633 -12.45 22.68 -29.37
C LYS A 633 -11.83 21.83 -30.46
N CYS A 634 -10.79 21.02 -30.15
CA CYS A 634 -10.08 20.19 -31.11
C CYS A 634 -11.01 19.17 -31.77
N VAL A 635 -10.65 18.77 -32.94
CA VAL A 635 -11.32 17.74 -33.76
C VAL A 635 -10.35 16.63 -34.09
N ALA A 636 -10.83 15.49 -34.54
CA ALA A 636 -9.99 14.32 -34.86
C ALA A 636 -8.85 14.63 -35.87
N ASP A 637 -9.06 15.59 -36.76
CA ASP A 637 -8.08 16.06 -37.73
C ASP A 637 -6.85 16.74 -37.11
N ASN A 638 -6.98 17.25 -35.88
CA ASN A 638 -5.85 17.84 -35.16
C ASN A 638 -4.95 16.83 -34.47
N CYS A 639 -5.28 15.53 -34.51
CA CYS A 639 -4.52 14.48 -33.84
C CYS A 639 -3.42 13.96 -34.77
N PRO A 640 -2.13 14.11 -34.44
CA PRO A 640 -1.03 13.56 -35.23
C PRO A 640 -1.07 12.02 -35.25
N ASP A 641 -0.54 11.43 -36.33
CA ASP A 641 -0.60 9.98 -36.52
C ASP A 641 0.19 9.21 -35.46
N TYR A 642 1.35 9.72 -35.02
CA TYR A 642 2.11 9.06 -33.95
C TYR A 642 1.34 9.02 -32.62
N VAL A 643 0.51 10.03 -32.33
CA VAL A 643 -0.38 10.05 -31.15
C VAL A 643 -1.51 9.04 -31.30
N LYS A 644 -2.13 8.95 -32.50
CA LYS A 644 -3.16 7.93 -32.79
C LYS A 644 -2.58 6.54 -32.59
N ASN A 645 -1.40 6.29 -33.15
CA ASN A 645 -0.70 5.00 -33.04
C ASN A 645 -0.37 4.66 -31.58
N ALA A 646 0.05 5.64 -30.78
CA ALA A 646 0.30 5.44 -29.36
C ALA A 646 -0.94 5.03 -28.59
N ILE A 647 -2.08 5.70 -28.84
CA ILE A 647 -3.38 5.38 -28.26
C ILE A 647 -3.82 3.96 -28.71
N GLU A 648 -3.68 3.64 -29.98
CA GLU A 648 -4.03 2.31 -30.50
C GLU A 648 -3.18 1.20 -29.89
N TYR A 649 -1.89 1.43 -29.77
CA TYR A 649 -0.96 0.50 -29.15
C TYR A 649 -1.35 0.18 -27.72
N ILE A 650 -1.54 1.20 -26.87
CA ILE A 650 -1.87 0.97 -25.45
C ILE A 650 -3.24 0.32 -25.28
N TYR A 651 -4.22 0.68 -26.11
CA TYR A 651 -5.53 0.02 -26.14
C TYR A 651 -5.43 -1.47 -26.40
N THR A 652 -4.61 -1.86 -27.37
CA THR A 652 -4.36 -3.28 -27.71
C THR A 652 -3.66 -4.00 -26.57
N LYS A 653 -2.66 -3.36 -25.97
CA LYS A 653 -1.88 -3.97 -24.87
C LYS A 653 -2.66 -4.15 -23.58
N VAL A 654 -3.66 -3.33 -23.33
CA VAL A 654 -4.55 -3.47 -22.16
C VAL A 654 -5.59 -4.59 -22.39
N ASP A 655 -5.92 -4.93 -23.62
CA ASP A 655 -6.85 -6.02 -23.95
C ASP A 655 -6.16 -7.40 -24.03
N GLU A 656 -4.83 -7.45 -24.24
CA GLU A 656 -4.00 -8.66 -24.17
C GLU A 656 -3.86 -9.16 -22.72
#